data_fb48764a40a9abe4f1aec5722b3e8dc7
#
_entry.id   fb48764a40a9abe4f1aec5722b3e8dc7
#
_cell.length_a   1.000
_cell.length_b   1.000
_cell.length_c   1.000
_cell.angle_alpha   90.00
_cell.angle_beta   90.00
_cell.angle_gamma   90.00
#
_symmetry.space_group_name_H-M   'P 1'
#
loop_
_entity.id
_entity.type
_entity.pdbx_description
1 polymer ?
#
loop_
_entity_poly.entity_id
_entity_poly.type
_entity_poly.pdbx_seq_one_letter_code
_entity_poly.pdbx_strand_id
1 'polypeptide(L)'
;MAQEVLTDLNKVRNIGIMAHIDAGKTTTTERILFYTGITHKIGEVHDGAATMDWMEQEQERGITITSAATTCMWNKHLINIIDTPGHVDFTVEVERSLRVLDGAVAVFDGKEGVEPQSETVWRQADKYDVPRICFVNKMDKLGADFYFTVDTIISRLGAKPLVIQLPIGAESTFEGVIDLVEMRALTWRGDVEMGAKYNVEEIPADMKAKADEYRAKLLEAVAEADDALMEKYFAGEELSVAEIKSAIRKLTVNSLIYPVLCGSAFKNKGVQPMLDAVVDYLPSPLDVPAVEGHDVRDEEKMISREPKATEPFAALAFKVMTHPFFGRLTYIRVYSGQANQGDQVLNSTKDRKERIGKLFQMHANKENPVESVTAGHIYAAIGLKDTTTGDTLCDSSNPVVLESMTFPEPVISVAIEPKTKGDQEKLGLAIQKLAEEDPTFRVEQDQETGQTVISGMGELHLDILVDRMRREFKVEANVGKPQVAYRETIRRVVEKHDYTHKKQTGGSGQFAKVQIKLEPMDVEGDKVYEFVNAVTGGRVPREYIPSVDAGIKDAMLVGTLAGYPVVGVKATLLDGQYHDVDSSEMAFKIAGSMAYKEASRMAQPVLLEPLMAVEVRTPEEYMGDVIGDLNSRRGQIQAMDDASGVKVVRALVPLSEMFGYVGDLRSKTSGRAVYSMTFETYAEVPKAVADEIVQKAKGE
;
A
#
# COMPACT_ATOMS: atom_id res chain seq x y z
N MET A 1 2.81 -4.52 -35.44
CA MET A 1 4.23 -4.17 -35.31
C MET A 1 4.57 -4.32 -33.86
N ALA A 2 5.47 -5.22 -33.51
CA ALA A 2 5.98 -5.30 -32.15
C ALA A 2 6.63 -3.95 -31.84
N GLN A 3 6.19 -3.28 -30.76
CA GLN A 3 6.81 -2.05 -30.32
C GLN A 3 8.26 -2.40 -29.95
N GLU A 4 9.24 -1.76 -30.58
CA GLU A 4 10.63 -1.90 -30.16
C GLU A 4 10.71 -1.51 -28.68
N VAL A 5 11.01 -2.46 -27.84
CA VAL A 5 11.25 -2.19 -26.42
C VAL A 5 12.47 -1.30 -26.35
N LEU A 6 12.35 -0.12 -25.73
CA LEU A 6 13.48 0.77 -25.52
C LEU A 6 14.55 0.07 -24.69
N THR A 7 15.70 -0.17 -25.29
CA THR A 7 16.85 -0.81 -24.65
C THR A 7 17.63 0.17 -23.74
N ASP A 8 17.44 1.47 -23.95
CA ASP A 8 18.06 2.53 -23.14
C ASP A 8 17.24 2.79 -21.87
N LEU A 9 17.62 2.16 -20.76
CA LEU A 9 16.92 2.30 -19.49
C LEU A 9 16.93 3.73 -18.92
N ASN A 10 17.83 4.61 -19.37
CA ASN A 10 17.76 6.03 -19.01
C ASN A 10 16.47 6.70 -19.49
N LYS A 11 15.84 6.14 -20.52
CA LYS A 11 14.59 6.62 -21.12
C LYS A 11 13.35 5.89 -20.62
N VAL A 12 13.47 5.12 -19.55
CA VAL A 12 12.35 4.41 -18.92
C VAL A 12 11.96 5.11 -17.63
N ARG A 13 10.67 5.23 -17.38
CA ARG A 13 10.10 5.72 -16.11
C ARG A 13 9.03 4.74 -15.65
N ASN A 14 9.20 4.19 -14.46
CA ASN A 14 8.18 3.34 -13.83
C ASN A 14 7.57 4.14 -12.69
N ILE A 15 6.40 4.70 -12.92
CA ILE A 15 5.78 5.65 -12.01
C ILE A 15 4.42 5.19 -11.50
N GLY A 16 4.08 5.59 -10.29
CA GLY A 16 2.74 5.52 -9.74
C GLY A 16 2.07 6.88 -9.70
N ILE A 17 0.75 6.89 -9.81
CA ILE A 17 -0.04 8.07 -9.52
C ILE A 17 -0.80 7.81 -8.23
N MET A 18 -0.47 8.58 -7.20
CA MET A 18 -0.99 8.45 -5.85
C MET A 18 -1.77 9.72 -5.47
N ALA A 19 -2.92 9.54 -4.85
CA ALA A 19 -3.79 10.66 -4.48
C ALA A 19 -4.80 10.25 -3.43
N HIS A 20 -5.32 11.23 -2.70
CA HIS A 20 -6.57 11.07 -1.95
C HIS A 20 -7.76 10.81 -2.89
N ILE A 21 -8.83 10.23 -2.36
CA ILE A 21 -10.12 10.08 -3.06
C ILE A 21 -10.55 11.46 -3.56
N ASP A 22 -11.08 11.53 -4.77
CA ASP A 22 -11.54 12.76 -5.42
C ASP A 22 -10.47 13.85 -5.66
N ALA A 23 -9.18 13.64 -5.38
CA ALA A 23 -8.13 14.62 -5.75
C ALA A 23 -7.93 14.75 -7.27
N GLY A 24 -8.56 13.89 -8.05
CA GLY A 24 -8.50 13.90 -9.52
C GLY A 24 -7.45 12.99 -10.12
N LYS A 25 -7.10 11.91 -9.42
CA LYS A 25 -6.13 10.91 -9.86
C LYS A 25 -6.53 10.32 -11.23
N THR A 26 -7.69 9.68 -11.34
CA THR A 26 -8.15 9.04 -12.58
C THR A 26 -8.27 10.07 -13.71
N THR A 27 -8.78 11.27 -13.42
CA THR A 27 -8.84 12.36 -14.39
C THR A 27 -7.46 12.72 -14.91
N THR A 28 -6.46 12.80 -14.03
CA THR A 28 -5.06 13.10 -14.42
C THR A 28 -4.49 11.98 -15.30
N THR A 29 -4.71 10.71 -14.93
CA THR A 29 -4.28 9.55 -15.71
C THR A 29 -4.93 9.52 -17.10
N GLU A 30 -6.22 9.75 -17.20
CA GLU A 30 -6.94 9.83 -18.48
C GLU A 30 -6.39 10.95 -19.40
N ARG A 31 -6.01 12.10 -18.84
CA ARG A 31 -5.35 13.17 -19.61
C ARG A 31 -3.95 12.77 -20.08
N ILE A 32 -3.19 12.05 -19.25
CA ILE A 32 -1.90 11.49 -19.67
C ILE A 32 -2.10 10.55 -20.87
N LEU A 33 -3.05 9.62 -20.80
CA LEU A 33 -3.34 8.68 -21.88
C LEU A 33 -3.76 9.38 -23.17
N PHE A 34 -4.54 10.45 -23.06
CA PHE A 34 -4.94 11.26 -24.19
C PHE A 34 -3.77 11.99 -24.85
N TYR A 35 -2.97 12.73 -24.07
CA TYR A 35 -1.83 13.50 -24.61
C TYR A 35 -0.71 12.62 -25.15
N THR A 36 -0.57 11.41 -24.65
CA THR A 36 0.39 10.42 -25.17
C THR A 36 -0.13 9.61 -26.35
N GLY A 37 -1.38 9.85 -26.79
CA GLY A 37 -1.99 9.23 -27.95
C GLY A 37 -2.44 7.78 -27.75
N ILE A 38 -2.51 7.30 -26.52
CA ILE A 38 -3.01 5.96 -26.21
C ILE A 38 -4.52 5.89 -26.39
N THR A 39 -5.25 6.94 -25.98
CA THR A 39 -6.68 7.08 -26.20
C THR A 39 -6.98 8.23 -27.18
N HIS A 40 -8.02 8.07 -27.99
CA HIS A 40 -8.46 9.10 -28.92
C HIS A 40 -9.58 9.99 -28.36
N LYS A 41 -10.15 9.61 -27.23
CA LYS A 41 -11.16 10.35 -26.49
C LYS A 41 -10.76 10.41 -25.04
N ILE A 42 -11.08 11.52 -24.39
CA ILE A 42 -10.91 11.67 -22.97
C ILE A 42 -12.04 10.90 -22.27
N GLY A 43 -11.69 9.93 -21.42
CA GLY A 43 -12.65 9.26 -20.54
C GLY A 43 -12.98 10.16 -19.35
N GLU A 44 -14.25 10.50 -19.19
CA GLU A 44 -14.72 11.24 -18.01
C GLU A 44 -15.17 10.27 -16.92
N VAL A 45 -14.68 10.47 -15.71
CA VAL A 45 -15.00 9.60 -14.55
C VAL A 45 -16.50 9.65 -14.24
N HIS A 46 -17.10 10.85 -14.31
CA HIS A 46 -18.53 11.04 -14.02
C HIS A 46 -19.45 10.36 -15.02
N ASP A 47 -18.98 10.10 -16.22
CA ASP A 47 -19.75 9.42 -17.28
C ASP A 47 -19.48 7.90 -17.28
N GLY A 48 -18.65 7.38 -16.35
CA GLY A 48 -18.25 5.98 -16.33
C GLY A 48 -17.42 5.55 -17.55
N ALA A 49 -16.76 6.50 -18.22
CA ALA A 49 -16.05 6.29 -19.47
C ALA A 49 -14.52 6.24 -19.29
N ALA A 50 -14.03 6.26 -18.06
CA ALA A 50 -12.59 6.21 -17.74
C ALA A 50 -12.00 4.86 -18.17
N THR A 51 -10.90 4.89 -18.90
CA THR A 51 -10.24 3.69 -19.48
C THR A 51 -9.51 2.88 -18.41
N MET A 52 -8.98 3.54 -17.37
CA MET A 52 -8.22 2.90 -16.31
C MET A 52 -9.13 2.28 -15.24
N ASP A 53 -10.33 2.83 -15.03
CA ASP A 53 -11.32 2.26 -14.13
C ASP A 53 -12.17 1.24 -14.93
N TRP A 54 -11.63 0.04 -15.12
CA TRP A 54 -12.22 -0.99 -15.99
C TRP A 54 -13.31 -1.83 -15.33
N MET A 55 -13.37 -1.84 -13.99
CA MET A 55 -14.40 -2.55 -13.25
C MET A 55 -15.71 -1.72 -13.23
N GLU A 56 -16.84 -2.39 -13.43
CA GLU A 56 -18.15 -1.74 -13.30
C GLU A 56 -18.33 -1.02 -11.95
N GLN A 57 -17.80 -1.61 -10.87
CA GLN A 57 -17.85 -1.04 -9.52
C GLN A 57 -17.01 0.24 -9.38
N GLU A 58 -15.86 0.33 -10.06
CA GLU A 58 -15.03 1.54 -10.12
C GLU A 58 -15.81 2.66 -10.81
N GLN A 59 -16.43 2.34 -11.94
CA GLN A 59 -17.22 3.29 -12.72
C GLN A 59 -18.49 3.75 -11.99
N GLU A 60 -19.21 2.84 -11.34
CA GLU A 60 -20.41 3.16 -10.56
C GLU A 60 -20.12 4.00 -9.31
N ARG A 61 -19.01 3.73 -8.64
CA ARG A 61 -18.62 4.41 -7.38
C ARG A 61 -17.74 5.63 -7.61
N GLY A 62 -17.14 5.78 -8.79
CA GLY A 62 -16.18 6.83 -9.11
C GLY A 62 -14.87 6.75 -8.36
N ILE A 63 -14.47 5.54 -7.89
CA ILE A 63 -13.24 5.30 -7.15
C ILE A 63 -12.42 4.19 -7.80
N THR A 64 -11.10 4.31 -7.80
CA THR A 64 -10.21 3.22 -8.20
C THR A 64 -10.11 2.20 -7.09
N ILE A 65 -10.39 0.95 -7.39
CA ILE A 65 -10.39 -0.19 -6.46
C ILE A 65 -9.12 -1.01 -6.65
N THR A 66 -8.81 -1.33 -7.92
CA THR A 66 -7.64 -2.12 -8.27
C THR A 66 -6.62 -1.28 -9.03
N SER A 67 -5.33 -1.50 -8.77
CA SER A 67 -4.29 -0.86 -9.55
C SER A 67 -4.33 -1.33 -11.00
N ALA A 68 -4.29 -0.41 -11.94
CA ALA A 68 -4.17 -0.69 -13.37
C ALA A 68 -2.79 -0.27 -13.87
N ALA A 69 -2.18 -1.08 -14.74
CA ALA A 69 -0.90 -0.78 -15.33
C ALA A 69 -1.05 -0.44 -16.82
N THR A 70 -0.40 0.62 -17.25
CA THR A 70 -0.39 1.03 -18.66
C THR A 70 0.99 1.56 -19.05
N THR A 71 1.27 1.54 -20.33
CA THR A 71 2.52 2.04 -20.90
C THR A 71 2.24 3.10 -21.93
N CYS A 72 2.95 4.20 -21.89
CA CYS A 72 2.85 5.29 -22.87
C CYS A 72 4.21 5.85 -23.23
N MET A 73 4.24 6.70 -24.26
CA MET A 73 5.45 7.37 -24.75
C MET A 73 5.32 8.87 -24.61
N TRP A 74 6.32 9.53 -24.03
CA TRP A 74 6.42 10.98 -23.95
C TRP A 74 7.86 11.44 -24.14
N ASN A 75 8.10 12.43 -24.98
CA ASN A 75 9.44 12.97 -25.25
C ASN A 75 10.51 11.88 -25.45
N LYS A 76 10.21 10.85 -26.24
CA LYS A 76 11.08 9.68 -26.51
C LYS A 76 11.42 8.84 -25.25
N HIS A 77 10.64 8.97 -24.20
CA HIS A 77 10.73 8.13 -22.99
C HIS A 77 9.55 7.17 -22.94
N LEU A 78 9.81 5.97 -22.48
CA LEU A 78 8.80 4.99 -22.16
C LEU A 78 8.37 5.19 -20.70
N ILE A 79 7.10 5.43 -20.49
CA ILE A 79 6.53 5.63 -19.15
C ILE A 79 5.57 4.48 -18.87
N ASN A 80 5.91 3.65 -17.91
CA ASN A 80 5.00 2.68 -17.30
C ASN A 80 4.29 3.34 -16.12
N ILE A 81 2.98 3.36 -16.15
CA ILE A 81 2.15 4.00 -15.13
C ILE A 81 1.37 2.93 -14.41
N ILE A 82 1.45 2.92 -13.09
CA ILE A 82 0.55 2.15 -12.22
C ILE A 82 -0.38 3.14 -11.54
N ASP A 83 -1.67 3.05 -11.86
CA ASP A 83 -2.71 3.82 -11.21
C ASP A 83 -3.09 3.13 -9.91
N THR A 84 -2.85 3.79 -8.76
CA THR A 84 -3.04 3.21 -7.43
C THR A 84 -4.38 3.63 -6.82
N PRO A 85 -5.07 2.76 -6.06
CA PRO A 85 -6.26 3.17 -5.31
C PRO A 85 -5.98 4.32 -4.35
N GLY A 86 -6.98 5.17 -4.15
CA GLY A 86 -6.89 6.26 -3.17
C GLY A 86 -7.58 5.95 -1.84
N HIS A 87 -8.31 4.83 -1.74
CA HIS A 87 -9.07 4.48 -0.54
C HIS A 87 -8.26 3.61 0.42
N VAL A 88 -8.38 3.89 1.71
CA VAL A 88 -7.61 3.21 2.77
C VAL A 88 -7.88 1.70 2.88
N ASP A 89 -9.06 1.25 2.52
CA ASP A 89 -9.39 -0.19 2.51
C ASP A 89 -8.55 -0.96 1.47
N PHE A 90 -7.91 -0.23 0.53
CA PHE A 90 -7.05 -0.79 -0.53
C PHE A 90 -5.58 -0.45 -0.34
N THR A 91 -5.13 -0.18 0.89
CA THR A 91 -3.73 0.14 1.20
C THR A 91 -2.74 -0.89 0.64
N VAL A 92 -3.14 -2.15 0.59
CA VAL A 92 -2.34 -3.24 0.04
C VAL A 92 -2.08 -3.08 -1.46
N GLU A 93 -3.07 -2.66 -2.23
CA GLU A 93 -2.87 -2.34 -3.65
C GLU A 93 -1.88 -1.18 -3.84
N VAL A 94 -1.89 -0.21 -2.93
CA VAL A 94 -0.93 0.89 -2.91
C VAL A 94 0.47 0.37 -2.57
N GLU A 95 0.63 -0.45 -1.53
CA GLU A 95 1.93 -1.03 -1.14
C GLU A 95 2.55 -1.89 -2.24
N ARG A 96 1.74 -2.75 -2.86
CA ARG A 96 2.19 -3.56 -4.01
C ARG A 96 2.75 -2.68 -5.13
N SER A 97 2.02 -1.61 -5.44
CA SER A 97 2.42 -0.68 -6.49
C SER A 97 3.71 0.04 -6.13
N LEU A 98 3.78 0.63 -4.94
CA LEU A 98 4.94 1.39 -4.48
C LEU A 98 6.22 0.54 -4.43
N ARG A 99 6.13 -0.75 -4.11
CA ARG A 99 7.28 -1.67 -4.05
C ARG A 99 7.98 -1.83 -5.40
N VAL A 100 7.26 -1.68 -6.51
CA VAL A 100 7.78 -1.92 -7.86
C VAL A 100 8.01 -0.65 -8.68
N LEU A 101 7.69 0.50 -8.12
CA LEU A 101 7.86 1.81 -8.76
C LEU A 101 9.24 2.39 -8.48
N ASP A 102 9.75 3.13 -9.46
CA ASP A 102 10.98 3.90 -9.31
C ASP A 102 10.69 5.35 -8.87
N GLY A 103 9.49 5.85 -9.14
CA GLY A 103 9.05 7.19 -8.75
C GLY A 103 7.53 7.31 -8.72
N ALA A 104 7.01 8.41 -8.23
CA ALA A 104 5.57 8.66 -8.16
C ALA A 104 5.19 10.12 -8.40
N VAL A 105 3.94 10.32 -8.83
CA VAL A 105 3.28 11.61 -8.88
C VAL A 105 2.23 11.65 -7.77
N ALA A 106 2.44 12.53 -6.79
CA ALA A 106 1.48 12.77 -5.72
C ALA A 106 0.53 13.91 -6.13
N VAL A 107 -0.73 13.59 -6.31
CA VAL A 107 -1.78 14.54 -6.73
C VAL A 107 -2.53 15.03 -5.50
N PHE A 108 -2.54 16.34 -5.30
CA PHE A 108 -3.25 17.00 -4.19
C PHE A 108 -4.41 17.84 -4.73
N ASP A 109 -5.51 17.90 -3.98
CA ASP A 109 -6.59 18.84 -4.28
C ASP A 109 -6.18 20.26 -3.86
N GLY A 110 -6.18 21.21 -4.80
CA GLY A 110 -5.77 22.58 -4.55
C GLY A 110 -6.65 23.33 -3.55
N LYS A 111 -7.85 22.84 -3.29
CA LYS A 111 -8.75 23.39 -2.26
C LYS A 111 -8.53 22.76 -0.88
N GLU A 112 -8.41 21.44 -0.83
CA GLU A 112 -8.38 20.70 0.44
C GLU A 112 -6.95 20.54 1.00
N GLY A 113 -5.94 20.67 0.14
CA GLY A 113 -4.54 20.44 0.52
C GLY A 113 -4.24 18.98 0.82
N VAL A 114 -3.35 18.74 1.78
CA VAL A 114 -3.02 17.38 2.24
C VAL A 114 -4.14 16.85 3.12
N GLU A 115 -4.67 15.70 2.78
CA GLU A 115 -5.74 14.98 3.49
C GLU A 115 -5.18 13.72 4.15
N PRO A 116 -5.87 13.07 5.13
CA PRO A 116 -5.32 11.94 5.88
C PRO A 116 -4.90 10.76 5.01
N GLN A 117 -5.66 10.48 3.95
CA GLN A 117 -5.29 9.42 3.02
C GLN A 117 -4.02 9.78 2.25
N SER A 118 -3.82 11.06 1.92
CA SER A 118 -2.56 11.55 1.34
C SER A 118 -1.39 11.31 2.29
N GLU A 119 -1.56 11.55 3.59
CA GLU A 119 -0.55 11.27 4.61
C GLU A 119 -0.21 9.77 4.66
N THR A 120 -1.23 8.90 4.64
CA THR A 120 -1.03 7.44 4.68
C THR A 120 -0.24 6.95 3.47
N VAL A 121 -0.65 7.35 2.26
CA VAL A 121 0.02 6.95 1.03
C VAL A 121 1.44 7.55 0.95
N TRP A 122 1.62 8.77 1.46
CA TRP A 122 2.92 9.42 1.54
C TRP A 122 3.88 8.64 2.45
N ARG A 123 3.46 8.25 3.65
CA ARG A 123 4.25 7.42 4.58
C ARG A 123 4.59 6.05 3.98
N GLN A 124 3.66 5.44 3.25
CA GLN A 124 3.95 4.20 2.51
C GLN A 124 5.03 4.40 1.44
N ALA A 125 4.98 5.52 0.72
CA ALA A 125 6.03 5.85 -0.25
C ALA A 125 7.38 6.13 0.43
N ASP A 126 7.40 6.71 1.63
CA ASP A 126 8.62 6.87 2.44
C ASP A 126 9.20 5.52 2.87
N LYS A 127 8.36 4.54 3.23
CA LYS A 127 8.79 3.18 3.58
C LYS A 127 9.61 2.50 2.47
N TYR A 128 9.31 2.80 1.22
CA TYR A 128 9.97 2.24 0.05
C TYR A 128 10.93 3.22 -0.64
N ASP A 129 11.26 4.33 -0.01
CA ASP A 129 12.15 5.37 -0.53
C ASP A 129 11.81 5.83 -1.96
N VAL A 130 10.52 5.91 -2.30
CA VAL A 130 10.04 6.27 -3.64
C VAL A 130 10.13 7.78 -3.86
N PRO A 131 11.00 8.27 -4.76
CA PRO A 131 11.06 9.67 -5.15
C PRO A 131 9.74 10.18 -5.75
N ARG A 132 9.37 11.42 -5.45
CA ARG A 132 8.06 11.97 -5.84
C ARG A 132 8.15 13.38 -6.39
N ILE A 133 7.24 13.68 -7.31
CA ILE A 133 6.84 15.05 -7.66
C ILE A 133 5.42 15.27 -7.17
N CYS A 134 5.08 16.50 -6.82
CA CYS A 134 3.76 16.89 -6.34
C CYS A 134 3.02 17.66 -7.43
N PHE A 135 1.77 17.32 -7.67
CA PHE A 135 0.89 18.01 -8.61
C PHE A 135 -0.34 18.54 -7.88
N VAL A 136 -0.40 19.86 -7.71
CA VAL A 136 -1.56 20.52 -7.11
C VAL A 136 -2.62 20.70 -8.18
N ASN A 137 -3.62 19.83 -8.14
CA ASN A 137 -4.69 19.73 -9.10
C ASN A 137 -5.92 20.57 -8.71
N LYS A 138 -6.86 20.70 -9.60
CA LYS A 138 -8.13 21.42 -9.39
C LYS A 138 -7.98 22.90 -9.06
N MET A 139 -6.99 23.54 -9.62
CA MET A 139 -6.78 25.00 -9.46
C MET A 139 -7.95 25.85 -10.00
N ASP A 140 -8.85 25.25 -10.78
CA ASP A 140 -10.08 25.86 -11.29
C ASP A 140 -11.26 25.82 -10.31
N LYS A 141 -11.15 25.06 -9.20
CA LYS A 141 -12.23 24.86 -8.23
C LYS A 141 -12.35 26.05 -7.30
N LEU A 142 -13.60 26.39 -6.93
CA LEU A 142 -13.87 27.46 -5.96
C LEU A 142 -13.19 27.16 -4.60
N GLY A 143 -12.39 28.08 -4.10
CA GLY A 143 -11.59 27.93 -2.88
C GLY A 143 -10.22 27.30 -3.11
N ALA A 144 -9.77 27.09 -4.34
CA ALA A 144 -8.46 26.57 -4.64
C ALA A 144 -7.36 27.57 -4.25
N ASP A 145 -6.39 27.14 -3.44
CA ASP A 145 -5.24 27.91 -2.98
C ASP A 145 -3.96 27.05 -3.06
N PHE A 146 -3.13 27.38 -4.03
CA PHE A 146 -1.85 26.70 -4.25
C PHE A 146 -0.91 26.82 -3.04
N TYR A 147 -0.82 28.01 -2.48
CA TYR A 147 0.15 28.30 -1.40
C TYR A 147 -0.26 27.60 -0.10
N PHE A 148 -1.55 27.60 0.20
CA PHE A 148 -2.09 26.82 1.30
C PHE A 148 -1.77 25.31 1.15
N THR A 149 -1.94 24.78 -0.07
CA THR A 149 -1.62 23.37 -0.35
C THR A 149 -0.13 23.09 -0.11
N VAL A 150 0.77 23.96 -0.56
CA VAL A 150 2.22 23.82 -0.31
C VAL A 150 2.52 23.87 1.19
N ASP A 151 1.89 24.76 1.94
CA ASP A 151 2.06 24.85 3.40
C ASP A 151 1.58 23.58 4.11
N THR A 152 0.51 22.93 3.62
CA THR A 152 0.07 21.65 4.17
C THR A 152 1.04 20.50 3.85
N ILE A 153 1.74 20.53 2.72
CA ILE A 153 2.80 19.57 2.41
C ILE A 153 3.94 19.68 3.45
N ILE A 154 4.31 20.90 3.81
CA ILE A 154 5.34 21.13 4.84
C ILE A 154 4.83 20.69 6.22
N SER A 155 3.68 21.20 6.64
CA SER A 155 3.20 21.05 8.02
C SER A 155 2.68 19.65 8.36
N ARG A 156 2.04 18.95 7.41
CA ARG A 156 1.44 17.63 7.63
C ARG A 156 2.33 16.47 7.21
N LEU A 157 3.10 16.63 6.14
CA LEU A 157 3.98 15.58 5.64
C LEU A 157 5.42 15.71 6.14
N GLY A 158 5.80 16.88 6.70
CA GLY A 158 7.18 17.15 7.08
C GLY A 158 8.15 17.18 5.88
N ALA A 159 7.61 17.28 4.68
CA ALA A 159 8.37 17.23 3.44
C ALA A 159 9.01 18.60 3.11
N LYS A 160 10.03 18.58 2.24
CA LYS A 160 10.66 19.78 1.68
C LYS A 160 10.17 20.00 0.24
N PRO A 161 9.04 20.69 0.01
CA PRO A 161 8.59 20.99 -1.33
C PRO A 161 9.49 22.02 -2.00
N LEU A 162 9.82 21.77 -3.26
CA LEU A 162 10.47 22.76 -4.12
C LEU A 162 9.47 23.24 -5.16
N VAL A 163 8.98 24.45 -5.00
CA VAL A 163 8.04 25.07 -5.94
C VAL A 163 8.77 25.38 -7.25
N ILE A 164 8.40 24.70 -8.33
CA ILE A 164 8.96 24.89 -9.68
C ILE A 164 7.97 25.55 -10.63
N GLN A 165 6.71 25.68 -10.23
CA GLN A 165 5.67 26.40 -10.96
C GLN A 165 4.81 27.22 -10.01
N LEU A 166 4.29 28.34 -10.53
CA LEU A 166 3.27 29.14 -9.86
C LEU A 166 2.01 29.20 -10.71
N PRO A 167 0.81 29.19 -10.13
CA PRO A 167 -0.44 29.32 -10.88
C PRO A 167 -0.63 30.74 -11.40
N ILE A 168 -1.15 30.88 -12.62
CA ILE A 168 -1.62 32.15 -13.17
C ILE A 168 -3.14 32.17 -12.99
N GLY A 169 -3.60 33.00 -12.05
CA GLY A 169 -4.99 33.01 -11.61
C GLY A 169 -5.32 31.86 -10.66
N ALA A 170 -6.57 31.84 -10.22
CA ALA A 170 -7.16 30.77 -9.41
C ALA A 170 -8.65 30.68 -9.71
N GLU A 171 -9.26 29.53 -9.37
CA GLU A 171 -10.68 29.30 -9.61
C GLU A 171 -11.06 29.52 -11.08
N SER A 172 -12.11 30.32 -11.33
CA SER A 172 -12.57 30.62 -12.69
C SER A 172 -11.55 31.42 -13.53
N THR A 173 -10.58 32.07 -12.89
CA THR A 173 -9.52 32.85 -13.55
C THR A 173 -8.24 32.05 -13.82
N PHE A 174 -8.19 30.78 -13.41
CA PHE A 174 -7.02 29.94 -13.65
C PHE A 174 -6.82 29.71 -15.15
N GLU A 175 -5.76 30.26 -15.72
CA GLU A 175 -5.49 30.17 -17.16
C GLU A 175 -4.16 29.49 -17.51
N GLY A 176 -3.26 29.31 -16.54
CA GLY A 176 -1.95 28.71 -16.83
C GLY A 176 -1.02 28.64 -15.63
N VAL A 177 0.25 28.45 -15.93
CA VAL A 177 1.31 28.32 -14.93
C VAL A 177 2.55 29.12 -15.34
N ILE A 178 3.30 29.61 -14.35
CA ILE A 178 4.64 30.16 -14.54
C ILE A 178 5.64 29.03 -14.32
N ASP A 179 6.47 28.79 -15.30
CA ASP A 179 7.60 27.87 -15.19
C ASP A 179 8.80 28.67 -14.59
N LEU A 180 9.16 28.35 -13.36
CA LEU A 180 10.25 29.02 -12.65
C LEU A 180 11.63 28.53 -13.08
N VAL A 181 11.73 27.39 -13.75
CA VAL A 181 12.99 26.85 -14.25
C VAL A 181 13.43 27.58 -15.52
N GLU A 182 12.51 27.84 -16.42
CA GLU A 182 12.77 28.56 -17.68
C GLU A 182 12.30 30.02 -17.67
N MET A 183 11.68 30.45 -16.58
CA MET A 183 11.17 31.83 -16.38
C MET A 183 10.26 32.29 -17.51
N ARG A 184 9.22 31.54 -17.78
CA ARG A 184 8.21 31.80 -18.81
C ARG A 184 6.82 31.44 -18.31
N ALA A 185 5.81 31.98 -18.97
CA ALA A 185 4.42 31.62 -18.71
C ALA A 185 3.92 30.58 -19.74
N LEU A 186 3.18 29.59 -19.28
CA LEU A 186 2.49 28.60 -20.09
C LEU A 186 0.99 28.80 -19.91
N THR A 187 0.27 29.18 -20.95
CA THR A 187 -1.16 29.54 -20.87
C THR A 187 -2.01 28.71 -21.82
N TRP A 188 -3.18 28.30 -21.34
CA TRP A 188 -4.21 27.60 -22.11
C TRP A 188 -5.40 28.55 -22.32
N ARG A 189 -5.36 29.31 -23.40
CA ARG A 189 -6.42 30.27 -23.74
C ARG A 189 -7.33 29.66 -24.79
N GLY A 190 -8.61 29.50 -24.43
CA GLY A 190 -9.60 28.81 -25.25
C GLY A 190 -9.51 27.28 -25.11
N ASP A 191 -10.53 26.60 -25.57
CA ASP A 191 -10.60 25.13 -25.56
C ASP A 191 -10.09 24.54 -26.88
N VAL A 192 -8.88 24.94 -27.26
CA VAL A 192 -8.25 24.54 -28.52
C VAL A 192 -7.73 23.11 -28.39
N GLU A 193 -8.28 22.18 -29.18
CA GLU A 193 -7.85 20.78 -29.24
C GLU A 193 -7.79 20.10 -27.85
N MET A 194 -8.79 20.37 -26.99
CA MET A 194 -8.85 19.81 -25.64
C MET A 194 -7.57 20.04 -24.81
N GLY A 195 -6.99 21.24 -24.91
CA GLY A 195 -5.78 21.64 -24.17
C GLY A 195 -4.48 21.03 -24.69
N ALA A 196 -4.47 20.35 -25.84
CA ALA A 196 -3.26 19.79 -26.44
C ALA A 196 -2.21 20.84 -26.80
N LYS A 197 -2.64 22.07 -27.07
CA LYS A 197 -1.80 23.20 -27.38
C LYS A 197 -1.88 24.26 -26.28
N TYR A 198 -0.76 24.79 -25.90
CA TYR A 198 -0.63 25.94 -24.99
C TYR A 198 0.33 26.98 -25.56
N ASN A 199 0.17 28.21 -25.09
CA ASN A 199 1.05 29.32 -25.49
C ASN A 199 2.22 29.44 -24.53
N VAL A 200 3.38 29.78 -25.07
CA VAL A 200 4.56 30.17 -24.30
C VAL A 200 4.69 31.69 -24.39
N GLU A 201 4.60 32.36 -23.26
CA GLU A 201 4.51 33.82 -23.16
C GLU A 201 5.48 34.35 -22.09
N GLU A 202 5.68 35.65 -22.07
CA GLU A 202 6.38 36.31 -20.97
C GLU A 202 5.54 36.24 -19.67
N ILE A 203 6.23 36.27 -18.54
CA ILE A 203 5.56 36.26 -17.23
C ILE A 203 4.73 37.54 -17.09
N PRO A 204 3.44 37.46 -16.69
CA PRO A 204 2.63 38.65 -16.45
C PRO A 204 3.28 39.65 -15.50
N ALA A 205 3.19 40.93 -15.80
CA ALA A 205 3.90 41.97 -15.07
C ALA A 205 3.54 42.05 -13.58
N ASP A 206 2.29 41.74 -13.24
CA ASP A 206 1.77 41.67 -11.86
C ASP A 206 2.30 40.46 -11.07
N MET A 207 2.77 39.43 -11.76
CA MET A 207 3.32 38.22 -11.13
C MET A 207 4.85 38.18 -11.16
N LYS A 208 5.50 39.10 -11.84
CA LYS A 208 6.96 39.12 -12.04
C LYS A 208 7.72 39.11 -10.71
N ALA A 209 7.35 40.00 -9.78
CA ALA A 209 8.01 40.10 -8.48
C ALA A 209 7.91 38.78 -7.67
N LYS A 210 6.74 38.13 -7.71
CA LYS A 210 6.51 36.86 -7.04
C LYS A 210 7.28 35.71 -7.71
N ALA A 211 7.32 35.71 -9.04
CA ALA A 211 8.11 34.75 -9.79
C ALA A 211 9.62 34.88 -9.48
N ASP A 212 10.13 36.09 -9.39
CA ASP A 212 11.54 36.36 -9.04
C ASP A 212 11.85 35.91 -7.59
N GLU A 213 10.93 36.13 -6.63
CA GLU A 213 11.08 35.65 -5.26
C GLU A 213 11.17 34.09 -5.21
N TYR A 214 10.24 33.41 -5.85
CA TYR A 214 10.23 31.93 -5.86
C TYR A 214 11.38 31.35 -6.69
N ARG A 215 11.80 32.04 -7.74
CA ARG A 215 13.02 31.72 -8.50
C ARG A 215 14.25 31.75 -7.61
N ALA A 216 14.39 32.79 -6.78
CA ALA A 216 15.51 32.89 -5.85
C ALA A 216 15.55 31.74 -4.86
N LYS A 217 14.39 31.36 -4.27
CA LYS A 217 14.27 30.17 -3.39
C LYS A 217 14.62 28.87 -4.10
N LEU A 218 14.22 28.75 -5.38
CA LEU A 218 14.57 27.59 -6.20
C LEU A 218 16.07 27.50 -6.43
N LEU A 219 16.72 28.59 -6.80
CA LEU A 219 18.18 28.64 -7.04
C LEU A 219 18.99 28.35 -5.77
N GLU A 220 18.53 28.85 -4.61
CA GLU A 220 19.14 28.56 -3.31
C GLU A 220 19.09 27.04 -3.02
N ALA A 221 17.91 26.43 -3.17
CA ALA A 221 17.75 24.99 -2.96
C ALA A 221 18.56 24.14 -3.96
N VAL A 222 18.63 24.58 -5.22
CA VAL A 222 19.41 23.91 -6.28
C VAL A 222 20.92 24.01 -6.01
N ALA A 223 21.40 25.15 -5.47
CA ALA A 223 22.80 25.32 -5.13
C ALA A 223 23.29 24.30 -4.08
N GLU A 224 22.41 23.81 -3.19
CA GLU A 224 22.74 22.78 -2.21
C GLU A 224 23.02 21.39 -2.83
N ALA A 225 22.74 21.19 -4.12
CA ALA A 225 22.86 19.88 -4.76
C ALA A 225 24.31 19.40 -4.91
N ASP A 226 25.26 20.31 -5.14
CA ASP A 226 26.68 20.04 -5.15
C ASP A 226 27.55 21.32 -4.97
N ASP A 227 28.81 21.09 -4.59
CA ASP A 227 29.74 22.18 -4.26
C ASP A 227 30.01 23.12 -5.45
N ALA A 228 30.04 22.61 -6.67
CA ALA A 228 30.32 23.43 -7.86
C ALA A 228 29.16 24.38 -8.16
N LEU A 229 27.91 23.94 -7.97
CA LEU A 229 26.75 24.82 -8.11
C LEU A 229 26.69 25.85 -6.98
N MET A 230 27.07 25.45 -5.77
CA MET A 230 27.15 26.35 -4.62
C MET A 230 28.19 27.45 -4.83
N GLU A 231 29.37 27.12 -5.34
CA GLU A 231 30.41 28.09 -5.68
C GLU A 231 29.93 29.09 -6.74
N LYS A 232 29.31 28.65 -7.82
CA LYS A 232 28.72 29.50 -8.86
C LYS A 232 27.64 30.44 -8.29
N TYR A 233 26.75 29.88 -7.46
CA TYR A 233 25.66 30.64 -6.86
C TYR A 233 26.21 31.80 -5.98
N PHE A 234 27.19 31.50 -5.11
CA PHE A 234 27.84 32.54 -4.28
C PHE A 234 28.70 33.50 -5.05
N ALA A 235 29.27 33.09 -6.18
CA ALA A 235 29.96 33.99 -7.09
C ALA A 235 29.02 34.95 -7.85
N GLY A 236 27.71 34.74 -7.76
CA GLY A 236 26.69 35.49 -8.50
C GLY A 236 26.63 35.14 -9.98
N GLU A 237 27.16 33.98 -10.37
CA GLU A 237 27.09 33.50 -11.74
C GLU A 237 25.69 32.92 -12.02
N GLU A 238 25.20 33.10 -13.23
CA GLU A 238 23.91 32.59 -13.66
C GLU A 238 24.00 31.05 -13.90
N LEU A 239 23.10 30.30 -13.29
CA LEU A 239 22.96 28.86 -13.53
C LEU A 239 22.15 28.62 -14.80
N SER A 240 22.64 27.78 -15.69
CA SER A 240 21.91 27.38 -16.90
C SER A 240 20.70 26.52 -16.56
N VAL A 241 19.70 26.50 -17.43
CA VAL A 241 18.49 25.65 -17.29
C VAL A 241 18.88 24.18 -17.16
N ALA A 242 19.90 23.72 -17.90
CA ALA A 242 20.38 22.34 -17.84
C ALA A 242 20.99 22.01 -16.46
N GLU A 243 21.79 22.91 -15.87
CA GLU A 243 22.35 22.74 -14.52
C GLU A 243 21.23 22.70 -13.47
N ILE A 244 20.25 23.58 -13.58
CA ILE A 244 19.10 23.63 -12.67
C ILE A 244 18.30 22.32 -12.75
N LYS A 245 17.95 21.86 -13.95
CA LYS A 245 17.21 20.62 -14.14
C LYS A 245 17.98 19.41 -13.62
N SER A 246 19.29 19.33 -13.88
CA SER A 246 20.14 18.25 -13.38
C SER A 246 20.20 18.24 -11.85
N ALA A 247 20.31 19.40 -11.22
CA ALA A 247 20.33 19.52 -9.76
C ALA A 247 18.98 19.15 -9.12
N ILE A 248 17.85 19.63 -9.67
CA ILE A 248 16.51 19.25 -9.22
C ILE A 248 16.36 17.74 -9.31
N ARG A 249 16.76 17.11 -10.43
CA ARG A 249 16.72 15.66 -10.61
C ARG A 249 17.54 14.95 -9.52
N LYS A 250 18.79 15.36 -9.30
CA LYS A 250 19.69 14.78 -8.29
C LYS A 250 19.06 14.83 -6.89
N LEU A 251 18.49 15.96 -6.50
CA LEU A 251 17.85 16.14 -5.21
C LEU A 251 16.55 15.33 -5.10
N THR A 252 15.76 15.26 -6.18
CA THR A 252 14.49 14.51 -6.22
C THR A 252 14.71 13.00 -6.15
N VAL A 253 15.64 12.46 -6.92
CA VAL A 253 15.99 11.04 -6.94
C VAL A 253 16.46 10.55 -5.56
N ASN A 254 17.13 11.40 -4.80
CA ASN A 254 17.57 11.12 -3.43
C ASN A 254 16.51 11.47 -2.35
N SER A 255 15.28 11.80 -2.75
CA SER A 255 14.18 12.17 -1.85
C SER A 255 14.51 13.33 -0.88
N LEU A 256 15.43 14.21 -1.25
CA LEU A 256 15.83 15.38 -0.46
C LEU A 256 14.87 16.55 -0.64
N ILE A 257 14.24 16.64 -1.81
CA ILE A 257 13.23 17.63 -2.16
C ILE A 257 12.11 16.97 -2.98
N TYR A 258 10.97 17.64 -3.03
CA TYR A 258 9.82 17.24 -3.84
C TYR A 258 9.37 18.38 -4.73
N PRO A 259 9.62 18.34 -6.06
CA PRO A 259 9.16 19.37 -6.99
C PRO A 259 7.64 19.51 -6.97
N VAL A 260 7.15 20.75 -6.89
CA VAL A 260 5.72 21.05 -6.85
C VAL A 260 5.30 21.79 -8.12
N LEU A 261 4.34 21.21 -8.80
CA LEU A 261 3.66 21.75 -9.98
C LEU A 261 2.19 22.00 -9.67
N CYS A 262 1.50 22.69 -10.56
CA CYS A 262 0.08 22.93 -10.43
C CYS A 262 -0.66 22.86 -11.77
N GLY A 263 -1.97 22.66 -11.69
CA GLY A 263 -2.80 22.59 -12.88
C GLY A 263 -4.26 22.27 -12.56
N SER A 264 -5.01 22.00 -13.60
CA SER A 264 -6.35 21.45 -13.54
C SER A 264 -6.50 20.40 -14.63
N ALA A 265 -6.45 19.14 -14.23
CA ALA A 265 -6.62 18.02 -15.15
C ALA A 265 -8.01 18.06 -15.82
N PHE A 266 -9.06 18.39 -15.06
CA PHE A 266 -10.42 18.51 -15.59
C PHE A 266 -10.54 19.60 -16.67
N LYS A 267 -9.86 20.71 -16.51
CA LYS A 267 -9.83 21.81 -17.50
C LYS A 267 -8.71 21.67 -18.53
N ASN A 268 -8.04 20.54 -18.57
CA ASN A 268 -6.98 20.22 -19.54
C ASN A 268 -5.77 21.18 -19.48
N LYS A 269 -5.41 21.65 -18.29
CA LYS A 269 -4.34 22.63 -18.05
C LYS A 269 -3.25 22.10 -17.15
N GLY A 270 -1.99 22.18 -17.56
CA GLY A 270 -0.82 21.86 -16.72
C GLY A 270 -0.38 20.39 -16.75
N VAL A 271 -1.04 19.49 -17.47
CA VAL A 271 -0.70 18.04 -17.48
C VAL A 271 0.56 17.79 -18.32
N GLN A 272 0.73 18.46 -19.46
CA GLN A 272 1.93 18.29 -20.30
C GLN A 272 3.21 18.73 -19.57
N PRO A 273 3.27 19.89 -18.90
CA PRO A 273 4.43 20.25 -18.07
C PRO A 273 4.68 19.25 -16.92
N MET A 274 3.64 18.63 -16.38
CA MET A 274 3.80 17.56 -15.39
C MET A 274 4.46 16.32 -16.03
N LEU A 275 4.08 15.93 -17.23
CA LEU A 275 4.74 14.84 -17.98
C LEU A 275 6.20 15.16 -18.29
N ASP A 276 6.50 16.42 -18.63
CA ASP A 276 7.89 16.87 -18.80
C ASP A 276 8.68 16.74 -17.49
N ALA A 277 8.07 17.08 -16.36
CA ALA A 277 8.68 16.94 -15.04
C ALA A 277 8.90 15.46 -14.65
N VAL A 278 8.02 14.56 -15.03
CA VAL A 278 8.22 13.12 -14.86
C VAL A 278 9.47 12.65 -15.58
N VAL A 279 9.65 13.09 -16.82
CA VAL A 279 10.84 12.75 -17.63
C VAL A 279 12.10 13.40 -17.06
N ASP A 280 12.03 14.68 -16.68
CA ASP A 280 13.18 15.45 -16.26
C ASP A 280 13.66 15.10 -14.84
N TYR A 281 12.76 14.82 -13.90
CA TYR A 281 13.08 14.76 -12.46
C TYR A 281 12.90 13.41 -11.80
N LEU A 282 12.01 12.54 -12.29
CA LEU A 282 11.84 11.23 -11.71
C LEU A 282 12.90 10.23 -12.18
N PRO A 283 13.28 9.26 -11.35
CA PRO A 283 14.34 8.32 -11.66
C PRO A 283 14.01 7.37 -12.80
N SER A 284 15.04 6.96 -13.49
CA SER A 284 15.05 5.77 -14.36
C SER A 284 15.39 4.51 -13.52
N PRO A 285 15.22 3.29 -14.06
CA PRO A 285 15.68 2.08 -13.39
C PRO A 285 17.17 2.05 -13.05
N LEU A 286 17.99 2.90 -13.71
CA LEU A 286 19.44 3.00 -13.43
C LEU A 286 19.78 3.99 -12.30
N ASP A 287 18.86 4.87 -11.94
CA ASP A 287 19.06 5.87 -10.87
C ASP A 287 18.70 5.32 -9.49
N VAL A 288 17.95 4.22 -9.43
CA VAL A 288 17.58 3.57 -8.17
C VAL A 288 18.62 2.51 -7.78
N PRO A 289 18.80 2.21 -6.51
CA PRO A 289 19.68 1.14 -6.06
C PRO A 289 19.35 -0.20 -6.73
N ALA A 290 20.38 -1.02 -6.95
CA ALA A 290 20.17 -2.40 -7.40
C ALA A 290 19.25 -3.14 -6.42
N VAL A 291 18.37 -3.99 -6.96
CA VAL A 291 17.44 -4.73 -6.10
C VAL A 291 18.22 -5.73 -5.24
N GLU A 292 17.91 -5.77 -3.97
CA GLU A 292 18.47 -6.72 -3.03
C GLU A 292 17.50 -7.86 -2.73
N GLY A 293 18.06 -9.00 -2.48
CA GLY A 293 17.36 -10.20 -2.04
C GLY A 293 18.32 -11.10 -1.27
N HIS A 294 17.88 -12.27 -0.87
CA HIS A 294 18.71 -13.23 -0.17
C HIS A 294 18.82 -14.57 -0.91
N ASP A 295 19.80 -15.36 -0.52
CA ASP A 295 19.96 -16.72 -1.05
C ASP A 295 18.79 -17.62 -0.58
N VAL A 296 18.31 -18.51 -1.43
CA VAL A 296 17.19 -19.43 -1.11
C VAL A 296 17.47 -20.32 0.11
N ARG A 297 18.75 -20.59 0.37
CA ARG A 297 19.20 -21.52 1.44
C ARG A 297 19.77 -20.81 2.65
N ASP A 298 20.07 -19.52 2.54
CA ASP A 298 20.75 -18.73 3.56
C ASP A 298 20.22 -17.29 3.52
N GLU A 299 19.27 -17.02 4.39
CA GLU A 299 18.61 -15.71 4.48
C GLU A 299 19.57 -14.58 4.90
N GLU A 300 20.69 -14.90 5.57
CA GLU A 300 21.70 -13.91 5.95
C GLU A 300 22.59 -13.50 4.76
N LYS A 301 22.62 -14.32 3.71
CA LYS A 301 23.43 -14.05 2.52
C LYS A 301 22.69 -13.19 1.53
N MET A 302 22.97 -11.89 1.56
CA MET A 302 22.40 -10.93 0.62
C MET A 302 22.94 -11.08 -0.81
N ILE A 303 22.06 -10.96 -1.78
CA ILE A 303 22.35 -11.01 -3.22
C ILE A 303 21.78 -9.78 -3.87
N SER A 304 22.63 -9.01 -4.56
CA SER A 304 22.20 -7.84 -5.34
C SER A 304 22.07 -8.19 -6.82
N ARG A 305 21.13 -7.56 -7.52
CA ARG A 305 20.90 -7.69 -8.97
C ARG A 305 20.80 -6.31 -9.61
N GLU A 306 21.69 -6.06 -10.58
CA GLU A 306 21.67 -4.82 -11.35
C GLU A 306 20.65 -4.89 -12.49
N PRO A 307 20.05 -3.75 -12.91
CA PRO A 307 19.08 -3.70 -13.99
C PRO A 307 19.75 -3.84 -15.37
N LYS A 308 20.40 -4.96 -15.61
CA LYS A 308 21.09 -5.28 -16.87
C LYS A 308 20.52 -6.57 -17.48
N ALA A 309 20.33 -6.58 -18.77
CA ALA A 309 19.85 -7.76 -19.52
C ALA A 309 20.82 -8.96 -19.46
N THR A 310 22.11 -8.71 -19.20
CA THR A 310 23.16 -9.73 -19.07
C THR A 310 23.23 -10.40 -17.70
N GLU A 311 22.57 -9.83 -16.70
CA GLU A 311 22.46 -10.41 -15.37
C GLU A 311 21.54 -11.63 -15.35
N PRO A 312 21.62 -12.52 -14.36
CA PRO A 312 20.62 -13.57 -14.17
C PRO A 312 19.21 -13.00 -14.02
N PHE A 313 18.24 -13.65 -14.63
CA PHE A 313 16.84 -13.19 -14.56
C PHE A 313 16.33 -13.18 -13.13
N ALA A 314 15.71 -12.06 -12.72
CA ALA A 314 14.98 -11.92 -11.48
C ALA A 314 13.82 -10.92 -11.66
N ALA A 315 12.65 -11.34 -11.25
CA ALA A 315 11.42 -10.55 -11.32
C ALA A 315 10.55 -10.77 -10.09
N LEU A 316 9.78 -9.76 -9.72
CA LEU A 316 8.81 -9.81 -8.65
C LEU A 316 7.40 -9.85 -9.23
N ALA A 317 6.60 -10.84 -8.85
CA ALA A 317 5.17 -10.89 -9.13
C ALA A 317 4.45 -9.98 -8.11
N PHE A 318 4.01 -8.81 -8.54
CA PHE A 318 3.41 -7.83 -7.63
C PHE A 318 1.90 -7.78 -7.67
N LYS A 319 1.28 -8.37 -8.70
CA LYS A 319 -0.17 -8.44 -8.83
C LYS A 319 -0.59 -9.66 -9.62
N VAL A 320 -1.60 -10.35 -9.13
CA VAL A 320 -2.28 -11.45 -9.83
C VAL A 320 -3.75 -11.06 -9.98
N MET A 321 -4.32 -11.28 -11.15
CA MET A 321 -5.74 -11.07 -11.40
C MET A 321 -6.33 -12.15 -12.29
N THR A 322 -7.63 -12.34 -12.21
CA THR A 322 -8.38 -13.22 -13.10
C THR A 322 -8.83 -12.45 -14.33
N HIS A 323 -8.32 -12.84 -15.51
CA HIS A 323 -8.72 -12.24 -16.77
C HIS A 323 -9.80 -13.09 -17.46
N PRO A 324 -10.88 -12.48 -18.02
CA PRO A 324 -12.01 -13.23 -18.60
C PRO A 324 -11.62 -14.23 -19.68
N PHE A 325 -10.60 -13.91 -20.51
CA PHE A 325 -10.18 -14.72 -21.65
C PHE A 325 -8.93 -15.56 -21.40
N PHE A 326 -7.99 -15.06 -20.59
CA PHE A 326 -6.69 -15.71 -20.38
C PHE A 326 -6.60 -16.47 -19.06
N GLY A 327 -7.62 -16.39 -18.22
CA GLY A 327 -7.59 -16.94 -16.88
C GLY A 327 -6.69 -16.12 -15.96
N ARG A 328 -5.64 -16.73 -15.43
CA ARG A 328 -4.73 -16.05 -14.50
C ARG A 328 -3.70 -15.20 -15.25
N LEU A 329 -3.69 -13.90 -14.95
CA LEU A 329 -2.75 -12.91 -15.42
C LEU A 329 -1.88 -12.42 -14.27
N THR A 330 -0.57 -12.53 -14.39
CA THR A 330 0.40 -12.14 -13.37
C THR A 330 1.22 -10.96 -13.86
N TYR A 331 1.15 -9.84 -13.14
CA TYR A 331 2.01 -8.68 -13.39
C TYR A 331 3.35 -8.86 -12.72
N ILE A 332 4.42 -8.63 -13.47
CA ILE A 332 5.79 -8.79 -13.02
C ILE A 332 6.61 -7.52 -13.27
N ARG A 333 7.42 -7.14 -12.29
CA ARG A 333 8.51 -6.19 -12.45
C ARG A 333 9.80 -6.98 -12.68
N VAL A 334 10.42 -6.79 -13.82
CA VAL A 334 11.72 -7.42 -14.12
C VAL A 334 12.84 -6.50 -13.61
N TYR A 335 13.60 -6.99 -12.65
CA TYR A 335 14.70 -6.23 -12.05
C TYR A 335 16.04 -6.50 -12.73
N SER A 336 16.28 -7.73 -13.18
CA SER A 336 17.52 -8.12 -13.84
C SER A 336 17.29 -9.18 -14.89
N GLY A 337 18.21 -9.29 -15.84
CA GLY A 337 18.21 -10.32 -16.87
C GLY A 337 17.11 -10.15 -17.91
N GLN A 338 16.86 -11.23 -18.61
CA GLN A 338 15.79 -11.36 -19.60
C GLN A 338 15.21 -12.77 -19.59
N ALA A 339 13.96 -12.89 -20.02
CA ALA A 339 13.29 -14.16 -20.22
C ALA A 339 12.40 -14.11 -21.47
N ASN A 340 12.20 -15.25 -22.13
CA ASN A 340 11.41 -15.35 -23.34
C ASN A 340 10.11 -16.11 -23.07
N GLN A 341 9.15 -15.92 -23.94
CA GLN A 341 7.96 -16.76 -23.97
C GLN A 341 8.38 -18.24 -24.11
N GLY A 342 7.87 -19.08 -23.23
CA GLY A 342 8.16 -20.50 -23.20
C GLY A 342 9.31 -20.92 -22.28
N ASP A 343 10.07 -19.96 -21.74
CA ASP A 343 11.16 -20.25 -20.81
C ASP A 343 10.63 -20.83 -19.48
N GLN A 344 11.46 -21.68 -18.88
CA GLN A 344 11.25 -22.20 -17.54
C GLN A 344 11.96 -21.32 -16.53
N VAL A 345 11.21 -20.82 -15.55
CA VAL A 345 11.72 -20.01 -14.44
C VAL A 345 11.48 -20.72 -13.12
N LEU A 346 12.26 -20.37 -12.11
CA LEU A 346 12.06 -20.81 -10.74
C LEU A 346 11.24 -19.78 -9.97
N ASN A 347 10.11 -20.19 -9.40
CA ASN A 347 9.48 -19.46 -8.31
C ASN A 347 10.26 -19.82 -7.03
N SER A 348 11.20 -18.96 -6.66
CA SER A 348 12.13 -19.21 -5.56
C SER A 348 11.47 -19.08 -4.18
N THR A 349 10.38 -18.35 -4.05
CA THR A 349 9.60 -18.22 -2.82
C THR A 349 8.92 -19.55 -2.45
N LYS A 350 8.48 -20.32 -3.46
CA LYS A 350 7.77 -21.60 -3.28
C LYS A 350 8.58 -22.82 -3.66
N ASP A 351 9.80 -22.62 -4.13
CA ASP A 351 10.68 -23.67 -4.68
C ASP A 351 10.00 -24.52 -5.78
N ARG A 352 9.35 -23.84 -6.74
CA ARG A 352 8.64 -24.48 -7.83
C ARG A 352 9.08 -23.95 -9.18
N LYS A 353 9.26 -24.86 -10.14
CA LYS A 353 9.56 -24.49 -11.54
C LYS A 353 8.25 -24.21 -12.27
N GLU A 354 8.17 -23.08 -12.93
CA GLU A 354 7.03 -22.65 -13.72
C GLU A 354 7.44 -22.30 -15.14
N ARG A 355 6.51 -22.35 -16.06
CA ARG A 355 6.74 -21.99 -17.45
C ARG A 355 6.00 -20.72 -17.81
N ILE A 356 6.72 -19.73 -18.33
CA ILE A 356 6.14 -18.52 -18.90
C ILE A 356 5.36 -18.91 -20.17
N GLY A 357 4.05 -18.67 -20.16
CA GLY A 357 3.21 -18.91 -21.33
C GLY A 357 3.34 -17.78 -22.34
N LYS A 358 2.41 -16.82 -22.33
CA LYS A 358 2.52 -15.60 -23.14
C LYS A 358 2.89 -14.41 -22.27
N LEU A 359 3.52 -13.43 -22.91
CA LEU A 359 3.98 -12.18 -22.29
C LEU A 359 3.28 -11.00 -22.96
N PHE A 360 2.93 -10.00 -22.18
CA PHE A 360 2.25 -8.81 -22.67
C PHE A 360 2.84 -7.53 -22.07
N GLN A 361 2.92 -6.50 -22.89
CA GLN A 361 3.03 -5.13 -22.45
C GLN A 361 1.63 -4.51 -22.45
N MET A 362 1.25 -3.92 -21.33
CA MET A 362 -0.09 -3.38 -21.15
C MET A 362 -0.19 -1.95 -21.67
N HIS A 363 -1.19 -1.67 -22.47
CA HIS A 363 -1.51 -0.32 -22.96
C HIS A 363 -2.99 -0.03 -22.66
N ALA A 364 -3.24 0.57 -21.51
CA ALA A 364 -4.57 0.70 -20.94
C ALA A 364 -5.23 -0.68 -20.80
N ASN A 365 -6.35 -0.93 -21.46
CA ASN A 365 -7.05 -2.23 -21.46
C ASN A 365 -6.71 -3.11 -22.69
N LYS A 366 -5.59 -2.82 -23.39
CA LYS A 366 -5.11 -3.64 -24.50
C LYS A 366 -3.84 -4.39 -24.12
N GLU A 367 -3.84 -5.69 -24.38
CA GLU A 367 -2.69 -6.55 -24.20
C GLU A 367 -1.88 -6.61 -25.50
N ASN A 368 -0.70 -6.02 -25.52
CA ASN A 368 0.22 -6.13 -26.65
C ASN A 368 1.18 -7.30 -26.40
N PRO A 369 1.12 -8.37 -27.20
CA PRO A 369 2.00 -9.51 -27.03
C PRO A 369 3.46 -9.13 -27.31
N VAL A 370 4.36 -9.61 -26.45
CA VAL A 370 5.81 -9.50 -26.62
C VAL A 370 6.44 -10.89 -26.53
N GLU A 371 7.56 -11.08 -27.21
CA GLU A 371 8.26 -12.37 -27.24
C GLU A 371 9.20 -12.54 -26.04
N SER A 372 9.71 -11.42 -25.52
CA SER A 372 10.67 -11.40 -24.42
C SER A 372 10.41 -10.25 -23.45
N VAL A 373 10.85 -10.43 -22.22
CA VAL A 373 10.88 -9.43 -21.16
C VAL A 373 12.32 -9.16 -20.74
N THR A 374 12.62 -7.92 -20.40
CA THR A 374 13.96 -7.49 -20.01
C THR A 374 13.92 -6.60 -18.76
N ALA A 375 15.07 -6.53 -18.08
CA ALA A 375 15.27 -5.71 -16.90
C ALA A 375 14.78 -4.28 -17.06
N GLY A 376 14.25 -3.71 -15.98
CA GLY A 376 13.82 -2.32 -15.89
C GLY A 376 12.37 -2.06 -16.29
N HIS A 377 11.62 -3.05 -16.75
CA HIS A 377 10.24 -2.88 -17.25
C HIS A 377 9.20 -3.68 -16.44
N ILE A 378 7.95 -3.33 -16.69
CA ILE A 378 6.76 -3.98 -16.12
C ILE A 378 6.02 -4.70 -17.25
N TYR A 379 5.66 -5.96 -17.01
CA TYR A 379 4.96 -6.80 -17.96
C TYR A 379 3.85 -7.60 -17.30
N ALA A 380 2.99 -8.20 -18.10
CA ALA A 380 2.02 -9.18 -17.67
C ALA A 380 2.33 -10.55 -18.32
N ALA A 381 2.22 -11.61 -17.54
CA ALA A 381 2.49 -12.97 -17.96
C ALA A 381 1.30 -13.88 -17.69
N ILE A 382 1.06 -14.84 -18.60
CA ILE A 382 0.13 -15.96 -18.37
C ILE A 382 0.90 -17.27 -18.35
N GLY A 383 0.32 -18.31 -17.75
CA GLY A 383 0.92 -19.63 -17.66
C GLY A 383 1.60 -19.92 -16.31
N LEU A 384 1.74 -18.91 -15.48
CA LEU A 384 2.26 -19.05 -14.11
C LEU A 384 1.12 -19.55 -13.19
N LYS A 385 1.13 -20.84 -12.87
CA LYS A 385 0.00 -21.51 -12.19
C LYS A 385 0.06 -21.36 -10.67
N ASP A 386 1.25 -21.46 -10.11
CA ASP A 386 1.48 -21.47 -8.66
C ASP A 386 1.93 -20.11 -8.11
N THR A 387 2.32 -19.17 -8.99
CA THR A 387 2.82 -17.85 -8.60
C THR A 387 1.69 -17.00 -8.00
N THR A 388 1.92 -16.44 -6.83
CA THR A 388 1.03 -15.48 -6.15
C THR A 388 1.71 -14.13 -5.99
N THR A 389 0.97 -13.14 -5.53
CA THR A 389 1.50 -11.80 -5.26
C THR A 389 2.60 -11.87 -4.19
N GLY A 390 3.74 -11.25 -4.47
CA GLY A 390 4.92 -11.26 -3.60
C GLY A 390 5.96 -12.33 -3.96
N ASP A 391 5.63 -13.28 -4.84
CA ASP A 391 6.57 -14.33 -5.25
C ASP A 391 7.68 -13.79 -6.16
N THR A 392 8.88 -14.35 -6.01
CA THR A 392 10.02 -14.08 -6.87
C THR A 392 10.13 -15.13 -7.97
N LEU A 393 10.28 -14.66 -9.19
CA LEU A 393 10.61 -15.48 -10.36
C LEU A 393 12.05 -15.23 -10.77
N CYS A 394 12.87 -16.27 -10.89
CA CYS A 394 14.29 -16.11 -11.19
C CYS A 394 14.85 -17.25 -12.05
N ASP A 395 16.11 -17.06 -12.47
CA ASP A 395 16.90 -18.11 -13.10
C ASP A 395 17.20 -19.23 -12.07
N SER A 396 16.90 -20.47 -12.43
CA SER A 396 17.12 -21.63 -11.58
C SER A 396 18.61 -21.91 -11.28
N SER A 397 19.51 -21.42 -12.11
CA SER A 397 20.97 -21.59 -11.95
C SER A 397 21.56 -20.57 -10.95
N ASN A 398 20.90 -19.44 -10.79
CA ASN A 398 21.30 -18.33 -9.92
C ASN A 398 20.12 -17.87 -9.08
N PRO A 399 19.59 -18.71 -8.19
CA PRO A 399 18.36 -18.40 -7.47
C PRO A 399 18.56 -17.25 -6.47
N VAL A 400 17.53 -16.42 -6.34
CA VAL A 400 17.43 -15.33 -5.40
C VAL A 400 15.97 -15.21 -4.93
N VAL A 401 15.76 -14.87 -3.67
CA VAL A 401 14.45 -14.45 -3.16
C VAL A 401 14.54 -12.95 -2.92
N LEU A 402 13.79 -12.19 -3.70
CA LEU A 402 13.67 -10.75 -3.48
C LEU A 402 12.86 -10.53 -2.20
N GLU A 403 13.10 -9.39 -1.54
CA GLU A 403 12.38 -9.06 -0.32
C GLU A 403 10.87 -9.21 -0.51
N SER A 404 10.24 -10.00 0.36
CA SER A 404 8.80 -10.26 0.31
C SER A 404 8.00 -9.02 0.72
N MET A 405 6.87 -8.80 0.07
CA MET A 405 5.91 -7.80 0.52
C MET A 405 5.23 -8.27 1.81
N THR A 406 5.22 -7.42 2.83
CA THR A 406 4.46 -7.64 4.05
C THR A 406 3.07 -7.04 3.89
N PHE A 407 2.05 -7.79 4.26
CA PHE A 407 0.67 -7.35 4.16
C PHE A 407 0.05 -7.20 5.54
N PRO A 408 -0.72 -6.12 5.77
CA PRO A 408 -1.40 -5.94 7.05
C PRO A 408 -2.45 -7.03 7.28
N GLU A 409 -2.65 -7.36 8.54
CA GLU A 409 -3.70 -8.29 8.95
C GLU A 409 -5.08 -7.65 8.77
N PRO A 410 -6.09 -8.43 8.32
CA PRO A 410 -7.44 -7.93 8.21
C PRO A 410 -8.01 -7.53 9.58
N VAL A 411 -8.85 -6.50 9.59
CA VAL A 411 -9.39 -5.92 10.82
C VAL A 411 -10.90 -6.15 11.02
N ILE A 412 -11.59 -6.60 9.97
CA ILE A 412 -13.03 -6.86 9.98
C ILE A 412 -13.34 -8.22 9.37
N SER A 413 -14.34 -8.90 9.89
CA SER A 413 -14.78 -10.22 9.40
C SER A 413 -16.30 -10.27 9.26
N VAL A 414 -16.78 -11.00 8.27
CA VAL A 414 -18.21 -11.30 8.08
C VAL A 414 -18.39 -12.78 7.76
N ALA A 415 -19.47 -13.38 8.28
CA ALA A 415 -19.88 -14.69 7.85
C ALA A 415 -20.57 -14.59 6.48
N ILE A 416 -20.27 -15.53 5.58
CA ILE A 416 -20.87 -15.62 4.26
C ILE A 416 -21.45 -17.02 4.04
N GLU A 417 -22.68 -17.07 3.55
CA GLU A 417 -23.39 -18.33 3.30
C GLU A 417 -24.02 -18.32 1.90
N PRO A 418 -23.92 -19.41 1.12
CA PRO A 418 -24.59 -19.47 -0.17
C PRO A 418 -26.11 -19.49 0.03
N LYS A 419 -26.86 -18.79 -0.83
CA LYS A 419 -28.33 -18.81 -0.77
C LYS A 419 -28.93 -20.16 -1.16
N THR A 420 -28.24 -20.89 -2.03
CA THR A 420 -28.69 -22.22 -2.51
C THR A 420 -27.55 -23.22 -2.43
N LYS A 421 -27.91 -24.52 -2.35
CA LYS A 421 -26.92 -25.62 -2.38
C LYS A 421 -26.09 -25.62 -3.69
N GLY A 422 -26.68 -25.20 -4.80
CA GLY A 422 -25.96 -25.07 -6.08
C GLY A 422 -24.92 -23.96 -6.13
N ASP A 423 -25.04 -22.99 -5.25
CA ASP A 423 -24.08 -21.89 -5.15
C ASP A 423 -22.87 -22.22 -4.26
N GLN A 424 -22.91 -23.31 -3.50
CA GLN A 424 -21.84 -23.65 -2.56
C GLN A 424 -20.49 -23.91 -3.25
N GLU A 425 -20.50 -24.69 -4.35
CA GLU A 425 -19.27 -24.95 -5.12
C GLU A 425 -18.75 -23.68 -5.80
N LYS A 426 -19.68 -22.88 -6.36
CA LYS A 426 -19.34 -21.61 -6.98
C LYS A 426 -18.78 -20.59 -5.97
N LEU A 427 -19.35 -20.54 -4.76
CA LEU A 427 -18.87 -19.69 -3.68
C LEU A 427 -17.44 -20.09 -3.29
N GLY A 428 -17.18 -21.38 -3.11
CA GLY A 428 -15.84 -21.89 -2.80
C GLY A 428 -14.81 -21.49 -3.87
N LEU A 429 -15.17 -21.64 -5.15
CA LEU A 429 -14.30 -21.25 -6.27
C LEU A 429 -14.07 -19.73 -6.33
N ALA A 430 -15.14 -18.93 -6.13
CA ALA A 430 -15.05 -17.47 -6.12
C ALA A 430 -14.13 -16.98 -4.98
N ILE A 431 -14.33 -17.50 -3.78
CA ILE A 431 -13.52 -17.19 -2.61
C ILE A 431 -12.05 -17.54 -2.85
N GLN A 432 -11.77 -18.74 -3.37
CA GLN A 432 -10.40 -19.16 -3.66
C GLN A 432 -9.72 -18.20 -4.65
N LYS A 433 -10.38 -17.87 -5.75
CA LYS A 433 -9.81 -16.98 -6.77
C LYS A 433 -9.57 -15.56 -6.22
N LEU A 434 -10.50 -15.01 -5.46
CA LEU A 434 -10.35 -13.70 -4.84
C LEU A 434 -9.23 -13.69 -3.80
N ALA A 435 -9.06 -14.75 -3.02
CA ALA A 435 -7.95 -14.89 -2.07
C ALA A 435 -6.59 -15.04 -2.76
N GLU A 436 -6.54 -15.60 -3.98
CA GLU A 436 -5.31 -15.64 -4.79
C GLU A 436 -4.93 -14.25 -5.34
N GLU A 437 -5.92 -13.39 -5.59
CA GLU A 437 -5.72 -12.03 -6.07
C GLU A 437 -5.32 -11.06 -4.95
N ASP A 438 -5.94 -11.22 -3.78
CA ASP A 438 -5.80 -10.30 -2.65
C ASP A 438 -5.30 -11.02 -1.39
N PRO A 439 -4.03 -10.85 -1.01
CA PRO A 439 -3.45 -11.50 0.17
C PRO A 439 -3.99 -10.99 1.51
N THR A 440 -4.72 -9.87 1.55
CA THR A 440 -5.41 -9.38 2.76
C THR A 440 -6.82 -9.91 2.89
N PHE A 441 -7.34 -10.55 1.85
CA PHE A 441 -8.58 -11.27 1.91
C PHE A 441 -8.33 -12.66 2.49
N ARG A 442 -8.75 -12.88 3.72
CA ARG A 442 -8.62 -14.18 4.38
C ARG A 442 -9.95 -14.88 4.48
N VAL A 443 -9.87 -16.21 4.47
CA VAL A 443 -11.04 -17.07 4.54
C VAL A 443 -10.77 -18.15 5.56
N GLU A 444 -11.66 -18.29 6.50
CA GLU A 444 -11.62 -19.31 7.54
C GLU A 444 -12.97 -20.02 7.61
N GLN A 445 -12.94 -21.29 7.94
CA GLN A 445 -14.15 -22.01 8.26
C GLN A 445 -14.25 -22.13 9.78
N ASP A 446 -15.29 -21.56 10.34
CA ASP A 446 -15.57 -21.66 11.76
C ASP A 446 -15.88 -23.14 12.09
N GLN A 447 -15.06 -23.74 12.93
CA GLN A 447 -15.18 -25.17 13.27
C GLN A 447 -16.39 -25.47 14.15
N GLU A 448 -16.89 -24.50 14.89
CA GLU A 448 -18.04 -24.67 15.77
C GLU A 448 -19.35 -24.47 15.02
N THR A 449 -19.45 -23.43 14.21
CA THR A 449 -20.68 -23.08 13.48
C THR A 449 -20.72 -23.68 12.07
N GLY A 450 -19.59 -24.10 11.52
CA GLY A 450 -19.46 -24.55 10.13
C GLY A 450 -19.59 -23.42 9.09
N GLN A 451 -19.70 -22.16 9.54
CA GLN A 451 -19.83 -21.00 8.67
C GLN A 451 -18.50 -20.66 8.00
N THR A 452 -18.57 -20.18 6.77
CA THR A 452 -17.41 -19.57 6.10
C THR A 452 -17.32 -18.11 6.53
N VAL A 453 -16.20 -17.72 7.13
CA VAL A 453 -15.90 -16.34 7.56
C VAL A 453 -14.89 -15.76 6.59
N ILE A 454 -15.21 -14.61 6.04
CA ILE A 454 -14.31 -13.81 5.20
C ILE A 454 -13.86 -12.57 5.95
N SER A 455 -12.58 -12.25 5.85
CA SER A 455 -11.95 -11.13 6.56
C SER A 455 -11.25 -10.20 5.59
N GLY A 456 -11.27 -8.90 5.89
CA GLY A 456 -10.71 -7.85 5.04
C GLY A 456 -10.32 -6.59 5.80
N MET A 457 -9.86 -5.58 5.07
CA MET A 457 -9.31 -4.34 5.61
C MET A 457 -10.36 -3.31 6.03
N GLY A 458 -11.62 -3.47 5.59
CA GLY A 458 -12.71 -2.56 5.93
C GLY A 458 -14.05 -2.99 5.33
N GLU A 459 -15.12 -2.30 5.69
CA GLU A 459 -16.48 -2.61 5.20
C GLU A 459 -16.55 -2.50 3.67
N LEU A 460 -16.00 -1.44 3.11
CA LEU A 460 -16.01 -1.24 1.65
C LEU A 460 -15.22 -2.33 0.93
N HIS A 461 -14.10 -2.78 1.49
CA HIS A 461 -13.31 -3.87 0.94
C HIS A 461 -14.14 -5.16 0.85
N LEU A 462 -14.79 -5.55 1.93
CA LEU A 462 -15.63 -6.77 1.96
C LEU A 462 -16.86 -6.63 1.06
N ASP A 463 -17.51 -5.46 1.02
CA ASP A 463 -18.64 -5.20 0.14
C ASP A 463 -18.29 -5.36 -1.33
N ILE A 464 -17.12 -4.87 -1.73
CA ILE A 464 -16.63 -5.00 -3.10
C ILE A 464 -16.35 -6.47 -3.43
N LEU A 465 -15.71 -7.22 -2.54
CA LEU A 465 -15.43 -8.63 -2.75
C LEU A 465 -16.72 -9.46 -2.89
N VAL A 466 -17.72 -9.19 -2.06
CA VAL A 466 -19.04 -9.84 -2.14
C VAL A 466 -19.76 -9.48 -3.44
N ASP A 467 -19.70 -8.22 -3.85
CA ASP A 467 -20.32 -7.78 -5.11
C ASP A 467 -19.58 -8.38 -6.32
N ARG A 468 -18.24 -8.54 -6.26
CA ARG A 468 -17.48 -9.28 -7.28
C ARG A 468 -17.91 -10.76 -7.36
N MET A 469 -18.12 -11.41 -6.22
CA MET A 469 -18.65 -12.79 -6.21
C MET A 469 -19.99 -12.86 -6.97
N ARG A 470 -20.86 -11.93 -6.77
CA ARG A 470 -22.14 -11.86 -7.46
C ARG A 470 -22.01 -11.56 -8.96
N ARG A 471 -21.23 -10.55 -9.35
CA ARG A 471 -21.11 -10.09 -10.74
C ARG A 471 -20.24 -10.99 -11.60
N GLU A 472 -19.05 -11.32 -11.13
CA GLU A 472 -18.06 -12.09 -11.90
C GLU A 472 -18.32 -13.61 -11.84
N PHE A 473 -18.66 -14.12 -10.65
CA PHE A 473 -18.82 -15.57 -10.44
C PHE A 473 -20.27 -16.03 -10.42
N LYS A 474 -21.23 -15.11 -10.52
CA LYS A 474 -22.66 -15.42 -10.50
C LYS A 474 -23.09 -16.21 -9.26
N VAL A 475 -22.57 -15.81 -8.10
CA VAL A 475 -22.85 -16.42 -6.80
C VAL A 475 -23.75 -15.51 -5.99
N GLU A 476 -24.89 -16.03 -5.52
CA GLU A 476 -25.74 -15.35 -4.55
C GLU A 476 -25.42 -15.86 -3.14
N ALA A 477 -25.06 -14.92 -2.25
CA ALA A 477 -24.70 -15.22 -0.88
C ALA A 477 -25.42 -14.30 0.11
N ASN A 478 -25.68 -14.82 1.32
CA ASN A 478 -26.10 -14.03 2.47
C ASN A 478 -24.84 -13.62 3.24
N VAL A 479 -24.76 -12.35 3.61
CA VAL A 479 -23.65 -11.79 4.37
C VAL A 479 -24.14 -11.44 5.77
N GLY A 480 -23.44 -11.92 6.79
CA GLY A 480 -23.73 -11.62 8.19
C GLY A 480 -23.36 -10.17 8.57
N LYS A 481 -23.60 -9.82 9.84
CA LYS A 481 -23.15 -8.53 10.36
C LYS A 481 -21.64 -8.50 10.53
N PRO A 482 -20.99 -7.37 10.24
CA PRO A 482 -19.56 -7.22 10.47
C PRO A 482 -19.17 -7.48 11.92
N GLN A 483 -18.06 -8.17 12.10
CA GLN A 483 -17.46 -8.43 13.41
C GLN A 483 -16.03 -7.92 13.42
N VAL A 484 -15.61 -7.40 14.58
CA VAL A 484 -14.26 -6.88 14.77
C VAL A 484 -13.29 -8.02 15.03
N ALA A 485 -12.14 -7.98 14.38
CA ALA A 485 -11.05 -8.91 14.64
C ALA A 485 -10.27 -8.48 15.89
N TYR A 486 -10.71 -8.96 17.04
CA TYR A 486 -10.00 -8.74 18.31
C TYR A 486 -8.67 -9.48 18.34
N ARG A 487 -7.77 -9.04 19.23
CA ARG A 487 -6.51 -9.71 19.56
C ARG A 487 -6.40 -9.85 21.07
N GLU A 488 -5.48 -10.69 21.51
CA GLU A 488 -5.09 -10.80 22.91
C GLU A 488 -3.63 -10.42 23.09
N THR A 489 -3.25 -9.99 24.28
CA THR A 489 -1.87 -9.80 24.70
C THR A 489 -1.71 -10.09 26.18
N ILE A 490 -0.49 -10.07 26.67
CA ILE A 490 -0.16 -10.26 28.10
C ILE A 490 0.35 -8.95 28.70
N ARG A 491 0.13 -8.75 29.99
CA ARG A 491 0.53 -7.52 30.72
C ARG A 491 1.64 -7.75 31.73
N ARG A 492 1.83 -8.98 32.19
CA ARG A 492 2.81 -9.33 33.22
C ARG A 492 3.86 -10.29 32.70
N VAL A 493 5.06 -10.09 33.21
CA VAL A 493 6.15 -11.03 33.03
C VAL A 493 5.91 -12.28 33.88
N VAL A 494 6.03 -13.44 33.29
CA VAL A 494 6.14 -14.72 33.98
C VAL A 494 7.59 -15.16 33.87
N GLU A 495 8.35 -14.93 34.92
CA GLU A 495 9.79 -15.15 34.94
C GLU A 495 10.19 -16.60 34.70
N LYS A 496 9.34 -17.54 35.15
CA LYS A 496 9.60 -18.95 35.04
C LYS A 496 8.32 -19.76 35.16
N HIS A 497 8.07 -20.60 34.16
CA HIS A 497 6.99 -21.59 34.19
C HIS A 497 7.50 -22.95 33.67
N ASP A 498 7.29 -23.98 34.48
CA ASP A 498 7.67 -25.37 34.19
C ASP A 498 6.46 -26.15 33.70
N TYR A 499 6.59 -26.84 32.59
CA TYR A 499 5.60 -27.80 32.13
C TYR A 499 6.25 -29.12 31.74
N THR A 500 5.62 -30.23 32.18
CA THR A 500 6.06 -31.58 31.84
C THR A 500 4.95 -32.32 31.10
N HIS A 501 5.18 -32.61 29.83
CA HIS A 501 4.34 -33.52 29.07
C HIS A 501 4.80 -34.97 29.31
N LYS A 502 3.95 -35.75 29.89
CA LYS A 502 4.21 -37.19 30.12
C LYS A 502 2.95 -37.98 29.79
N LYS A 503 3.05 -38.88 28.82
CA LYS A 503 1.97 -39.81 28.46
C LYS A 503 2.52 -41.23 28.29
N GLN A 504 1.96 -42.18 28.98
CA GLN A 504 2.28 -43.60 28.83
C GLN A 504 1.02 -44.30 28.34
N THR A 505 1.05 -44.81 27.12
CA THR A 505 0.01 -45.68 26.56
C THR A 505 0.72 -46.86 25.95
N GLY A 506 0.52 -48.06 26.43
CA GLY A 506 0.95 -49.37 25.96
C GLY A 506 1.88 -49.54 24.74
N GLY A 507 2.96 -48.79 24.67
CA GLY A 507 3.96 -48.67 23.59
C GLY A 507 5.03 -47.64 23.97
N SER A 508 5.68 -47.01 22.99
CA SER A 508 6.61 -45.88 23.26
C SER A 508 5.87 -44.75 23.96
N GLY A 509 6.39 -44.28 25.11
CA GLY A 509 5.86 -43.16 25.87
C GLY A 509 6.08 -41.83 25.18
N GLN A 510 5.52 -40.76 25.73
CA GLN A 510 5.85 -39.37 25.33
C GLN A 510 6.39 -38.62 26.55
N PHE A 511 7.51 -37.99 26.42
CA PHE A 511 8.11 -37.16 27.47
C PHE A 511 8.75 -35.93 26.90
N ALA A 512 8.40 -34.77 27.46
CA ALA A 512 9.07 -33.51 27.22
C ALA A 512 8.87 -32.58 28.43
N LYS A 513 9.94 -32.03 28.98
CA LYS A 513 9.83 -30.96 29.97
C LYS A 513 10.45 -29.69 29.41
N VAL A 514 9.71 -28.58 29.53
CA VAL A 514 10.16 -27.26 29.14
C VAL A 514 9.96 -26.26 30.27
N GLN A 515 10.87 -25.32 30.37
CA GLN A 515 10.81 -24.19 31.29
C GLN A 515 10.89 -22.92 30.45
N ILE A 516 9.85 -22.11 30.51
CA ILE A 516 9.74 -20.89 29.70
C ILE A 516 9.57 -19.65 30.56
N LYS A 517 9.99 -18.52 30.00
CA LYS A 517 9.70 -17.17 30.46
C LYS A 517 8.80 -16.51 29.43
N LEU A 518 7.77 -15.79 29.85
CA LEU A 518 6.96 -14.94 28.99
C LEU A 518 7.08 -13.48 29.39
N GLU A 519 7.25 -12.61 28.40
CA GLU A 519 7.35 -11.16 28.59
C GLU A 519 6.44 -10.46 27.57
N PRO A 520 5.72 -9.40 27.98
CA PRO A 520 5.11 -8.50 27.00
C PRO A 520 6.21 -7.81 26.19
N MET A 521 5.92 -7.60 24.91
CA MET A 521 6.78 -6.83 24.02
C MET A 521 5.92 -5.83 23.20
N ASP A 522 6.53 -4.73 22.83
CA ASP A 522 5.88 -3.79 21.92
C ASP A 522 5.81 -4.41 20.52
N VAL A 523 4.67 -4.20 19.87
CA VAL A 523 4.49 -4.62 18.48
C VAL A 523 5.09 -3.55 17.58
N GLU A 524 6.18 -3.89 16.90
CA GLU A 524 6.83 -3.01 15.94
C GLU A 524 6.61 -3.57 14.52
N GLY A 525 5.77 -2.91 13.73
CA GLY A 525 5.42 -3.38 12.40
C GLY A 525 4.79 -4.77 12.44
N ASP A 526 5.38 -5.72 11.71
CA ASP A 526 4.90 -7.10 11.62
C ASP A 526 5.47 -8.02 12.71
N LYS A 527 6.37 -7.52 13.56
CA LYS A 527 6.97 -8.31 14.62
C LYS A 527 6.04 -8.39 15.83
N VAL A 528 5.16 -9.37 15.81
CA VAL A 528 4.17 -9.63 16.88
C VAL A 528 4.63 -10.64 17.92
N TYR A 529 5.72 -11.35 17.64
CA TYR A 529 6.25 -12.43 18.47
C TYR A 529 7.78 -12.52 18.36
N GLU A 530 8.43 -12.88 19.46
CA GLU A 530 9.85 -13.18 19.50
C GLU A 530 10.11 -14.45 20.32
N PHE A 531 10.92 -15.36 19.78
CA PHE A 531 11.38 -16.55 20.49
C PHE A 531 12.88 -16.44 20.78
N VAL A 532 13.26 -16.70 22.03
CA VAL A 532 14.66 -16.71 22.45
C VAL A 532 15.01 -18.06 23.04
N ASN A 533 16.09 -18.65 22.56
CA ASN A 533 16.67 -19.85 23.14
C ASN A 533 17.78 -19.49 24.14
N ALA A 534 17.56 -19.75 25.43
CA ALA A 534 18.53 -19.54 26.51
C ALA A 534 18.98 -20.86 27.13
N VAL A 535 18.69 -22.00 26.54
CA VAL A 535 19.08 -23.31 27.05
C VAL A 535 20.61 -23.48 27.00
N THR A 536 21.20 -23.89 28.11
CA THR A 536 22.63 -24.20 28.22
C THR A 536 22.86 -25.65 28.54
N GLY A 537 24.01 -26.18 28.16
CA GLY A 537 24.45 -27.53 28.55
C GLY A 537 23.74 -28.70 27.87
N GLY A 538 23.03 -28.47 26.74
CA GLY A 538 22.38 -29.54 25.94
C GLY A 538 21.22 -30.24 26.65
N ARG A 539 20.59 -29.63 27.64
CA ARG A 539 19.46 -30.21 28.39
C ARG A 539 18.21 -30.39 27.53
N VAL A 540 18.05 -29.58 26.50
CA VAL A 540 17.10 -29.80 25.40
C VAL A 540 17.94 -29.96 24.13
N PRO A 541 17.86 -31.11 23.44
CA PRO A 541 18.51 -31.28 22.15
C PRO A 541 18.13 -30.20 21.15
N ARG A 542 19.12 -29.74 20.36
CA ARG A 542 18.89 -28.64 19.39
C ARG A 542 17.76 -28.91 18.41
N GLU A 543 17.57 -30.16 18.03
CA GLU A 543 16.50 -30.63 17.13
C GLU A 543 15.08 -30.40 17.67
N TYR A 544 14.89 -30.33 19.00
CA TYR A 544 13.57 -30.12 19.62
C TYR A 544 13.25 -28.66 19.92
N ILE A 545 14.23 -27.76 19.87
CA ILE A 545 14.02 -26.32 20.13
C ILE A 545 13.04 -25.68 19.12
N PRO A 546 13.16 -25.92 17.80
CA PRO A 546 12.16 -25.44 16.83
C PRO A 546 10.74 -25.96 17.09
N SER A 547 10.63 -27.18 17.64
CA SER A 547 9.33 -27.77 17.97
C SER A 547 8.65 -27.05 19.15
N VAL A 548 9.43 -26.60 20.13
CA VAL A 548 8.91 -25.78 21.24
C VAL A 548 8.39 -24.43 20.71
N ASP A 549 9.15 -23.75 19.85
CA ASP A 549 8.73 -22.51 19.21
C ASP A 549 7.47 -22.70 18.40
N ALA A 550 7.40 -23.72 17.55
CA ALA A 550 6.23 -24.05 16.78
C ALA A 550 4.99 -24.33 17.67
N GLY A 551 5.17 -25.04 18.80
CA GLY A 551 4.09 -25.28 19.75
C GLY A 551 3.58 -24.01 20.43
N ILE A 552 4.45 -23.07 20.75
CA ILE A 552 4.07 -21.76 21.30
C ILE A 552 3.30 -20.96 20.23
N LYS A 553 3.81 -20.87 19.00
CA LYS A 553 3.14 -20.19 17.88
C LYS A 553 1.74 -20.74 17.63
N ASP A 554 1.58 -22.05 17.57
CA ASP A 554 0.27 -22.68 17.41
C ASP A 554 -0.69 -22.34 18.57
N ALA A 555 -0.17 -22.28 19.79
CA ALA A 555 -0.99 -21.89 20.94
C ALA A 555 -1.39 -20.41 20.94
N MET A 556 -0.58 -19.54 20.35
CA MET A 556 -0.87 -18.11 20.20
C MET A 556 -1.97 -17.83 19.18
N LEU A 557 -2.24 -18.74 18.26
CA LEU A 557 -3.35 -18.57 17.30
C LEU A 557 -4.71 -18.58 17.98
N VAL A 558 -4.80 -19.24 19.14
CA VAL A 558 -6.03 -19.32 19.95
C VAL A 558 -5.70 -18.88 21.37
N GLY A 559 -5.97 -17.63 21.68
CA GLY A 559 -5.68 -17.02 22.97
C GLY A 559 -6.43 -17.68 24.15
N THR A 560 -5.89 -17.49 25.33
CA THR A 560 -6.41 -18.15 26.55
C THR A 560 -7.54 -17.38 27.21
N LEU A 561 -7.82 -16.14 26.81
CA LEU A 561 -8.86 -15.29 27.41
C LEU A 561 -10.22 -15.47 26.70
N ALA A 562 -10.27 -15.27 25.41
CA ALA A 562 -11.48 -15.30 24.58
C ALA A 562 -11.30 -16.06 23.26
N GLY A 563 -10.12 -16.66 23.02
CA GLY A 563 -9.83 -17.45 21.84
C GLY A 563 -9.32 -16.63 20.64
N TYR A 564 -9.03 -15.34 20.81
CA TYR A 564 -8.49 -14.51 19.74
C TYR A 564 -6.97 -14.66 19.61
N PRO A 565 -6.39 -14.45 18.42
CA PRO A 565 -4.94 -14.51 18.22
C PRO A 565 -4.17 -13.58 19.16
N VAL A 566 -3.03 -14.06 19.67
CA VAL A 566 -2.20 -13.31 20.62
C VAL A 566 -1.07 -12.60 19.90
N VAL A 567 -0.80 -11.35 20.28
CA VAL A 567 0.27 -10.50 19.76
C VAL A 567 1.08 -9.87 20.90
N GLY A 568 2.30 -9.41 20.60
CA GLY A 568 3.11 -8.69 21.56
C GLY A 568 3.68 -9.58 22.69
N VAL A 569 4.17 -10.76 22.35
CA VAL A 569 4.72 -11.72 23.30
C VAL A 569 6.14 -12.13 22.92
N LYS A 570 7.03 -12.04 23.90
CA LYS A 570 8.37 -12.63 23.84
C LYS A 570 8.43 -13.86 24.73
N ALA A 571 8.75 -15.00 24.14
CA ALA A 571 8.93 -16.27 24.83
C ALA A 571 10.39 -16.67 24.86
N THR A 572 10.91 -16.98 26.03
CA THR A 572 12.28 -17.47 26.21
C THR A 572 12.25 -18.89 26.74
N LEU A 573 12.86 -19.82 26.02
CA LEU A 573 13.09 -21.17 26.50
C LEU A 573 14.31 -21.16 27.42
N LEU A 574 14.08 -21.30 28.72
CA LEU A 574 15.13 -21.22 29.76
C LEU A 574 15.85 -22.53 29.95
N ASP A 575 15.12 -23.63 30.07
CA ASP A 575 15.62 -24.97 30.38
C ASP A 575 14.61 -26.05 29.97
N GLY A 576 14.98 -27.29 30.12
CA GLY A 576 14.11 -28.42 29.88
C GLY A 576 14.77 -29.76 30.19
N GLN A 577 14.05 -30.85 29.96
CA GLN A 577 14.55 -32.21 30.09
C GLN A 577 13.96 -33.07 28.97
N TYR A 578 14.78 -34.00 28.50
CA TYR A 578 14.35 -35.01 27.52
C TYR A 578 14.61 -36.43 28.08
N HIS A 579 14.01 -37.38 27.44
CA HIS A 579 14.21 -38.80 27.72
C HIS A 579 14.64 -39.51 26.44
N ASP A 580 15.70 -40.31 26.51
CA ASP A 580 16.37 -40.88 25.33
C ASP A 580 15.46 -41.68 24.41
N VAL A 581 14.37 -42.26 24.96
CA VAL A 581 13.45 -43.14 24.22
C VAL A 581 12.09 -42.50 23.98
N ASP A 582 11.59 -41.69 24.94
CA ASP A 582 10.21 -41.21 24.94
C ASP A 582 10.08 -39.74 24.45
N SER A 583 11.19 -39.06 24.18
CA SER A 583 11.18 -37.71 23.64
C SER A 583 11.08 -37.69 22.11
N SER A 584 10.31 -36.73 21.59
CA SER A 584 10.10 -36.52 20.16
C SER A 584 9.80 -35.05 19.89
N GLU A 585 9.92 -34.63 18.65
CA GLU A 585 9.49 -33.30 18.19
C GLU A 585 8.04 -32.99 18.58
N MET A 586 7.15 -33.98 18.41
CA MET A 586 5.73 -33.84 18.76
C MET A 586 5.54 -33.65 20.28
N ALA A 587 6.30 -34.38 21.12
CA ALA A 587 6.23 -34.24 22.58
C ALA A 587 6.66 -32.83 23.02
N PHE A 588 7.74 -32.29 22.43
CA PHE A 588 8.21 -30.94 22.71
C PHE A 588 7.30 -29.86 22.14
N LYS A 589 6.66 -30.10 20.98
CA LYS A 589 5.63 -29.20 20.44
C LYS A 589 4.43 -29.09 21.38
N ILE A 590 3.93 -30.21 21.87
CA ILE A 590 2.84 -30.25 22.85
C ILE A 590 3.27 -29.56 24.16
N ALA A 591 4.47 -29.87 24.66
CA ALA A 591 4.98 -29.25 25.87
C ALA A 591 5.10 -27.72 25.74
N GLY A 592 5.61 -27.20 24.61
CA GLY A 592 5.70 -25.77 24.33
C GLY A 592 4.31 -25.12 24.29
N SER A 593 3.36 -25.74 23.60
CA SER A 593 1.96 -25.26 23.53
C SER A 593 1.30 -25.18 24.90
N MET A 594 1.42 -26.23 25.71
CA MET A 594 0.79 -26.28 27.02
C MET A 594 1.48 -25.36 28.04
N ALA A 595 2.82 -25.31 28.02
CA ALA A 595 3.57 -24.38 28.85
C ALA A 595 3.16 -22.92 28.59
N TYR A 596 3.04 -22.56 27.30
CA TYR A 596 2.58 -21.25 26.91
C TYR A 596 1.14 -20.96 27.42
N LYS A 597 0.20 -21.87 27.21
CA LYS A 597 -1.19 -21.70 27.66
C LYS A 597 -1.30 -21.49 29.18
N GLU A 598 -0.55 -22.22 29.97
CA GLU A 598 -0.54 -22.07 31.42
C GLU A 598 0.12 -20.76 31.84
N ALA A 599 1.30 -20.45 31.31
CA ALA A 599 2.02 -19.23 31.59
C ALA A 599 1.23 -17.96 31.14
N SER A 600 0.58 -18.02 29.99
CA SER A 600 -0.24 -16.92 29.47
C SER A 600 -1.39 -16.57 30.42
N ARG A 601 -2.06 -17.55 31.02
CA ARG A 601 -3.11 -17.28 32.02
C ARG A 601 -2.58 -16.57 33.27
N MET A 602 -1.33 -16.84 33.65
CA MET A 602 -0.67 -16.18 34.77
C MET A 602 -0.15 -14.78 34.42
N ALA A 603 0.06 -14.53 33.13
CA ALA A 603 0.61 -13.26 32.60
C ALA A 603 -0.42 -12.13 32.47
N GLN A 604 -1.58 -12.25 33.06
CA GLN A 604 -2.68 -11.29 32.97
C GLN A 604 -3.04 -10.98 31.50
N PRO A 605 -3.68 -11.94 30.79
CA PRO A 605 -4.10 -11.71 29.42
C PRO A 605 -5.19 -10.64 29.35
N VAL A 606 -5.12 -9.79 28.33
CA VAL A 606 -6.08 -8.71 28.06
C VAL A 606 -6.50 -8.73 26.58
N LEU A 607 -7.68 -8.18 26.31
CA LEU A 607 -8.24 -8.08 24.98
C LEU A 607 -7.80 -6.76 24.33
N LEU A 608 -7.46 -6.82 23.05
CA LEU A 608 -7.12 -5.68 22.20
C LEU A 608 -8.18 -5.50 21.12
N GLU A 609 -8.51 -4.23 20.85
CA GLU A 609 -9.39 -3.82 19.75
C GLU A 609 -8.67 -2.88 18.78
N PRO A 610 -9.02 -2.91 17.48
CA PRO A 610 -8.45 -1.98 16.52
C PRO A 610 -8.99 -0.57 16.76
N LEU A 611 -8.08 0.40 16.89
CA LEU A 611 -8.36 1.83 16.89
C LEU A 611 -8.18 2.41 15.50
N MET A 612 -9.17 3.19 15.08
CA MET A 612 -9.16 3.89 13.81
C MET A 612 -8.81 5.36 14.04
N ALA A 613 -7.87 5.89 13.26
CA ALA A 613 -7.67 7.32 13.14
C ALA A 613 -8.78 7.89 12.26
N VAL A 614 -9.67 8.65 12.88
CA VAL A 614 -10.84 9.25 12.21
C VAL A 614 -10.62 10.74 12.05
N GLU A 615 -10.77 11.25 10.84
CA GLU A 615 -10.82 12.68 10.57
C GLU A 615 -12.20 13.05 10.02
N VAL A 616 -12.87 14.00 10.66
CA VAL A 616 -14.16 14.52 10.22
C VAL A 616 -13.99 15.98 9.81
N ARG A 617 -14.43 16.31 8.60
CA ARG A 617 -14.46 17.67 8.08
C ARG A 617 -15.90 18.15 8.08
N THR A 618 -16.16 19.23 8.76
CA THR A 618 -17.52 19.74 9.00
C THR A 618 -17.54 21.26 9.03
N PRO A 619 -18.67 21.88 8.61
CA PRO A 619 -18.91 23.30 8.92
C PRO A 619 -18.87 23.54 10.45
N GLU A 620 -18.46 24.72 10.85
CA GLU A 620 -18.32 25.11 12.27
C GLU A 620 -19.60 24.88 13.08
N GLU A 621 -20.76 25.12 12.48
CA GLU A 621 -22.07 24.94 13.12
C GLU A 621 -22.36 23.52 13.61
N TYR A 622 -21.75 22.48 12.99
CA TYR A 622 -21.92 21.07 13.37
C TYR A 622 -20.75 20.49 14.15
N MET A 623 -19.69 21.26 14.41
CA MET A 623 -18.49 20.77 15.08
C MET A 623 -18.79 20.20 16.46
N GLY A 624 -19.68 20.85 17.22
CA GLY A 624 -20.08 20.38 18.55
C GLY A 624 -20.80 19.03 18.50
N ASP A 625 -21.68 18.83 17.54
CA ASP A 625 -22.42 17.58 17.34
C ASP A 625 -21.46 16.44 16.92
N VAL A 626 -20.51 16.73 16.05
CA VAL A 626 -19.48 15.77 15.62
C VAL A 626 -18.62 15.35 16.79
N ILE A 627 -18.12 16.28 17.59
CA ILE A 627 -17.31 15.98 18.78
C ILE A 627 -18.11 15.16 19.80
N GLY A 628 -19.35 15.56 20.04
CA GLY A 628 -20.27 14.85 20.95
C GLY A 628 -20.52 13.41 20.50
N ASP A 629 -20.72 13.20 19.19
CA ASP A 629 -20.91 11.86 18.61
C ASP A 629 -19.66 11.00 18.72
N LEU A 630 -18.50 11.53 18.33
CA LEU A 630 -17.23 10.80 18.45
C LEU A 630 -16.91 10.41 19.90
N ASN A 631 -17.16 11.30 20.84
CA ASN A 631 -17.00 10.98 22.27
C ASN A 631 -17.97 9.89 22.74
N SER A 632 -19.22 9.89 22.27
CA SER A 632 -20.20 8.84 22.58
C SER A 632 -19.77 7.47 22.05
N ARG A 633 -18.93 7.44 21.01
CA ARG A 633 -18.34 6.25 20.38
C ARG A 633 -16.99 5.86 21.00
N ARG A 634 -16.73 6.22 22.23
CA ARG A 634 -15.45 6.01 22.93
C ARG A 634 -14.25 6.65 22.20
N GLY A 635 -14.51 7.66 21.38
CA GLY A 635 -13.48 8.37 20.63
C GLY A 635 -12.62 9.25 21.54
N GLN A 636 -11.34 9.32 21.23
CA GLN A 636 -10.36 10.19 21.88
C GLN A 636 -9.99 11.29 20.92
N ILE A 637 -10.47 12.50 21.14
CA ILE A 637 -10.16 13.66 20.29
C ILE A 637 -8.67 13.98 20.42
N GLN A 638 -7.97 14.00 19.30
CA GLN A 638 -6.53 14.24 19.22
C GLN A 638 -6.21 15.68 18.83
N ALA A 639 -6.93 16.21 17.86
CA ALA A 639 -6.73 17.56 17.36
C ALA A 639 -8.01 18.15 16.78
N MET A 640 -8.05 19.46 16.75
CA MET A 640 -9.08 20.25 16.08
C MET A 640 -8.38 21.38 15.33
N ASP A 641 -8.55 21.39 14.02
CA ASP A 641 -7.89 22.35 13.12
C ASP A 641 -8.95 23.16 12.35
N ASP A 642 -8.53 24.31 11.85
CA ASP A 642 -9.32 25.12 10.94
C ASP A 642 -8.63 25.11 9.56
N ALA A 643 -9.32 24.58 8.56
CA ALA A 643 -8.82 24.50 7.22
C ALA A 643 -9.77 25.23 6.25
N SER A 644 -9.42 26.46 5.87
CA SER A 644 -10.18 27.25 4.89
C SER A 644 -11.69 27.39 5.19
N GLY A 645 -12.04 27.61 6.46
CA GLY A 645 -13.44 27.75 6.89
C GLY A 645 -14.19 26.44 7.12
N VAL A 646 -13.48 25.31 7.06
CA VAL A 646 -13.98 23.99 7.42
C VAL A 646 -13.26 23.54 8.69
N LYS A 647 -13.99 23.08 9.68
CA LYS A 647 -13.42 22.51 10.90
C LYS A 647 -13.04 21.06 10.68
N VAL A 648 -11.85 20.70 11.13
CA VAL A 648 -11.30 19.35 11.02
C VAL A 648 -11.15 18.78 12.41
N VAL A 649 -11.88 17.71 12.72
CA VAL A 649 -11.82 17.00 14.00
C VAL A 649 -11.11 15.67 13.78
N ARG A 650 -10.01 15.44 14.49
CA ARG A 650 -9.28 14.19 14.47
C ARG A 650 -9.46 13.44 15.79
N ALA A 651 -9.77 12.15 15.69
CA ALA A 651 -9.99 11.31 16.85
C ALA A 651 -9.48 9.88 16.61
N LEU A 652 -9.13 9.20 17.70
CA LEU A 652 -8.95 7.75 17.70
C LEU A 652 -10.23 7.11 18.22
N VAL A 653 -10.85 6.25 17.40
CA VAL A 653 -12.14 5.63 17.72
C VAL A 653 -12.04 4.12 17.50
N PRO A 654 -12.55 3.28 18.42
CA PRO A 654 -12.60 1.84 18.19
C PRO A 654 -13.45 1.49 16.96
N LEU A 655 -12.96 0.56 16.15
CA LEU A 655 -13.66 0.13 14.93
C LEU A 655 -15.08 -0.34 15.20
N SER A 656 -15.30 -1.04 16.31
CA SER A 656 -16.64 -1.53 16.73
C SER A 656 -17.69 -0.44 16.83
N GLU A 657 -17.28 0.80 17.13
CA GLU A 657 -18.16 1.97 17.28
C GLU A 657 -18.37 2.74 15.97
N MET A 658 -17.61 2.40 14.91
CA MET A 658 -17.66 3.11 13.63
C MET A 658 -18.62 2.50 12.61
N PHE A 659 -19.16 1.31 12.86
CA PHE A 659 -20.14 0.71 11.95
C PHE A 659 -21.40 1.59 11.85
N GLY A 660 -21.79 1.89 10.61
CA GLY A 660 -22.92 2.76 10.31
C GLY A 660 -22.68 4.25 10.54
N TYR A 661 -21.46 4.67 10.92
CA TYR A 661 -21.14 6.07 11.23
C TYR A 661 -21.47 7.05 10.12
N VAL A 662 -21.32 6.65 8.86
CA VAL A 662 -21.65 7.50 7.69
C VAL A 662 -23.10 7.97 7.70
N GLY A 663 -24.03 7.09 8.10
CA GLY A 663 -25.45 7.41 8.19
C GLY A 663 -25.75 8.41 9.31
N ASP A 664 -25.15 8.18 10.47
CA ASP A 664 -25.30 9.04 11.66
C ASP A 664 -24.68 10.42 11.43
N LEU A 665 -23.49 10.48 10.84
CA LEU A 665 -22.83 11.73 10.50
C LEU A 665 -23.65 12.56 9.51
N ARG A 666 -24.18 11.93 8.44
CA ARG A 666 -25.04 12.60 7.46
C ARG A 666 -26.31 13.15 8.10
N SER A 667 -26.94 12.38 8.98
CA SER A 667 -28.15 12.81 9.70
C SER A 667 -27.90 14.02 10.58
N LYS A 668 -26.79 14.02 11.33
CA LYS A 668 -26.44 15.09 12.28
C LYS A 668 -25.92 16.36 11.60
N THR A 669 -25.36 16.26 10.42
CA THR A 669 -24.73 17.38 9.71
C THR A 669 -25.45 17.78 8.43
N SER A 670 -26.68 17.32 8.24
CA SER A 670 -27.48 17.58 7.02
C SER A 670 -26.71 17.23 5.73
N GLY A 671 -25.89 16.18 5.78
CA GLY A 671 -25.05 15.71 4.66
C GLY A 671 -23.85 16.61 4.34
N ARG A 672 -23.53 17.61 5.18
CA ARG A 672 -22.44 18.57 4.92
C ARG A 672 -21.08 18.14 5.44
N ALA A 673 -21.02 17.18 6.36
CA ALA A 673 -19.75 16.64 6.83
C ALA A 673 -19.34 15.43 6.03
N VAL A 674 -18.04 15.28 5.89
CA VAL A 674 -17.38 14.09 5.33
C VAL A 674 -16.40 13.54 6.35
N TYR A 675 -16.13 12.25 6.31
CA TYR A 675 -15.14 11.64 7.18
C TYR A 675 -14.27 10.66 6.40
N SER A 676 -13.10 10.45 6.92
CA SER A 676 -12.22 9.34 6.56
C SER A 676 -11.76 8.62 7.81
N MET A 677 -11.44 7.35 7.71
CA MET A 677 -10.82 6.60 8.79
C MET A 677 -9.77 5.65 8.26
N THR A 678 -8.71 5.48 9.04
CA THR A 678 -7.61 4.57 8.76
C THR A 678 -7.31 3.73 9.98
N PHE A 679 -6.85 2.49 9.80
CA PHE A 679 -6.35 1.72 10.92
C PHE A 679 -5.09 2.39 11.49
N GLU A 680 -5.04 2.62 12.80
CA GLU A 680 -3.88 3.23 13.46
C GLU A 680 -3.13 2.19 14.30
N THR A 681 -3.80 1.55 15.24
CA THR A 681 -3.16 0.60 16.16
C THR A 681 -4.20 -0.30 16.85
N TYR A 682 -3.71 -1.28 17.57
CA TYR A 682 -4.51 -2.02 18.55
C TYR A 682 -4.35 -1.40 19.94
N ALA A 683 -5.45 -1.27 20.69
CA ALA A 683 -5.44 -0.79 22.05
C ALA A 683 -6.26 -1.71 22.97
N GLU A 684 -5.96 -1.64 24.26
CA GLU A 684 -6.64 -2.44 25.27
C GLU A 684 -8.12 -2.06 25.36
N VAL A 685 -8.99 -3.06 25.34
CA VAL A 685 -10.43 -2.90 25.49
C VAL A 685 -10.73 -2.56 26.95
N PRO A 686 -11.58 -1.54 27.26
CA PRO A 686 -12.01 -1.25 28.62
C PRO A 686 -12.64 -2.49 29.27
N LYS A 687 -12.34 -2.71 30.54
CA LYS A 687 -12.70 -3.93 31.26
C LYS A 687 -14.18 -4.33 31.14
N ALA A 688 -15.10 -3.38 31.27
CA ALA A 688 -16.54 -3.66 31.16
C ALA A 688 -16.93 -4.20 29.78
N VAL A 689 -16.36 -3.63 28.72
CA VAL A 689 -16.60 -4.07 27.33
C VAL A 689 -15.89 -5.40 27.05
N ALA A 690 -14.67 -5.56 27.58
CA ALA A 690 -13.93 -6.81 27.45
C ALA A 690 -14.67 -8.00 28.09
N ASP A 691 -15.26 -7.80 29.26
CA ASP A 691 -16.04 -8.84 29.96
C ASP A 691 -17.23 -9.30 29.12
N GLU A 692 -17.95 -8.39 28.46
CA GLU A 692 -19.07 -8.73 27.55
C GLU A 692 -18.59 -9.52 26.31
N ILE A 693 -17.46 -9.11 25.73
CA ILE A 693 -16.89 -9.79 24.55
C ILE A 693 -16.44 -11.21 24.93
N VAL A 694 -15.78 -11.34 26.07
CA VAL A 694 -15.32 -12.66 26.59
C VAL A 694 -16.50 -13.58 26.89
N GLN A 695 -17.58 -13.09 27.50
CA GLN A 695 -18.80 -13.88 27.75
C GLN A 695 -19.42 -14.35 26.44
N LYS A 696 -19.58 -13.46 25.47
CA LYS A 696 -20.11 -13.83 24.14
C LYS A 696 -19.22 -14.87 23.43
N ALA A 697 -17.90 -14.72 23.52
CA ALA A 697 -16.95 -15.65 22.90
C ALA A 697 -16.97 -17.04 23.57
N LYS A 698 -17.33 -17.14 24.86
CA LYS A 698 -17.48 -18.40 25.60
C LYS A 698 -18.85 -19.03 25.50
N GLY A 699 -19.81 -18.37 24.80
CA GLY A 699 -21.16 -18.88 24.63
C GLY A 699 -22.06 -18.75 25.87
N GLU A 700 -21.72 -17.85 26.82
CA GLU A 700 -22.51 -17.55 28.04
C GLU A 700 -23.44 -16.36 27.85
#